data_eaec2a9590044f74c7cbd9a685a9a384
#
_entry.id   eaec2a9590044f74c7cbd9a685a9a384
#
_cell.length_a   1.000
_cell.length_b   1.000
_cell.length_c   1.000
_cell.angle_alpha   90.00
_cell.angle_beta   90.00
_cell.angle_gamma   90.00
#
_symmetry.space_group_name_H-M   'P 1'
#
loop_
_entity.id
_entity.type
_entity.pdbx_description
1 polymer ?
#
loop_
_entity_poly.entity_id
_entity_poly.type
_entity_poly.pdbx_seq_one_letter_code
_entity_poly.pdbx_strand_id
1 'polypeptide(L)'
;MNYIKILLSLALVILLNVQLSLAQQNEENFTVLGNCGMCKKRIEKAALEAGAKTAVWSQETKKITVVFDSKKVELATIKKNIAAAGHDSDEFRADDKVYESLHECCMYGRLDESKDPSDTELSENTDDGHDHDHDHEVTGVVVNESERGDLTPIAGVNVYWKGNEKNITTTNENGVFKIMHEKGLRFLVFSHADMTLDTVEVKNLHEVLMVSAKNNVLGEVVVSRRQKSNYISSLSPHRVEILTSKELFKAACCDLSESFETNASVDVVSSDAVTGSKQIQMLGLSGIYSQLTVENLPGPRGFAAPLGLNSIAGTWIESINISKGIGSVANGFENMSGQINVELKKPHNSEPLFFNVYANNMGRTDFNLNLAQKINHKWSVGLLLHDNFMYNKNMNFSDNGFRDMPIGNTFSGINRWHYENGKGIIAQFGVKYLLDDRTGGQKEFNINSDKLTTNSYGLGFRNERVEGFAKIGYVFPTNKHRSIGLQLSASNYNQASYFGLNSYDNEQTNAYANLLFQDIIGSVTHKYKVGASMQFDKYDENLARVSDYQYTIQRNEAVTGVFAEYTFSPTENFDAVLGIRQDYNNLYGWFTTPRAVLRYQPGESTTFRISSGRGQRTANIFAENLGIFASSRSITSLNSLVTGANAYELAPEVSWNTGFTVDQQFSLFGRESGISVELFHNNFQNQVVVDYENPRTVSFYNLAGKSFSNSLQAEWQFMPAPHLEARMAYRLLDVKTDFESGRLSKPLTAKHRGFMNLGYNLHSGWGFDYTLNIVGDKRLPSTAINPIAYQLPEKSNAYVTMNAQISKSFGKNKNFDIYIGGENLTNYFQKDPILAFDDPFGSYFDTNMLWGPLTGRMFYTGIRYHIK
;
A
#
# COMPACT_ATOMS: atom_id res chain seq x y z
N MET A 1 -29.08 12.56 19.97
CA MET A 1 -30.04 11.42 20.01
C MET A 1 -29.96 10.51 18.78
N ASN A 2 -29.51 10.99 17.62
CA ASN A 2 -29.35 10.17 16.40
C ASN A 2 -28.10 9.27 16.40
N TYR A 3 -27.03 9.65 17.08
CA TYR A 3 -25.79 8.87 17.14
C TYR A 3 -25.93 7.54 17.90
N ILE A 4 -26.74 7.52 18.95
CA ILE A 4 -27.03 6.31 19.72
C ILE A 4 -27.82 5.31 18.87
N LYS A 5 -28.67 5.78 17.96
CA LYS A 5 -29.43 4.90 17.05
C LYS A 5 -28.53 4.29 15.98
N ILE A 6 -27.54 5.03 15.48
CA ILE A 6 -26.55 4.52 14.51
C ILE A 6 -25.61 3.52 15.17
N LEU A 7 -25.12 3.81 16.37
CA LEU A 7 -24.30 2.87 17.15
C LEU A 7 -25.08 1.62 17.56
N LEU A 8 -26.35 1.75 17.91
CA LEU A 8 -27.23 0.61 18.21
C LEU A 8 -27.56 -0.22 16.97
N SER A 9 -27.76 0.41 15.80
CA SER A 9 -27.95 -0.33 14.54
C SER A 9 -26.68 -1.02 14.08
N LEU A 10 -25.50 -0.40 14.24
CA LEU A 10 -24.21 -1.04 13.97
C LEU A 10 -23.93 -2.19 14.95
N ALA A 11 -24.21 -1.99 16.23
CA ALA A 11 -24.12 -3.05 17.25
C ALA A 11 -25.10 -4.18 16.99
N LEU A 12 -26.30 -3.89 16.49
CA LEU A 12 -27.29 -4.92 16.12
C LEU A 12 -26.86 -5.72 14.89
N VAL A 13 -26.23 -5.07 13.90
CA VAL A 13 -25.63 -5.75 12.73
C VAL A 13 -24.45 -6.62 13.14
N ILE A 14 -23.63 -6.16 14.07
CA ILE A 14 -22.51 -6.95 14.63
C ILE A 14 -23.05 -8.12 15.47
N LEU A 15 -24.09 -7.91 16.30
CA LEU A 15 -24.72 -8.97 17.09
C LEU A 15 -25.46 -10.02 16.24
N LEU A 16 -26.10 -9.60 15.15
CA LEU A 16 -26.71 -10.52 14.19
C LEU A 16 -25.69 -11.39 13.44
N ASN A 17 -24.51 -10.86 13.14
CA ASN A 17 -23.43 -11.64 12.55
C ASN A 17 -22.75 -12.60 13.55
N VAL A 18 -22.72 -12.26 14.83
CA VAL A 18 -22.18 -13.13 15.90
C VAL A 18 -23.15 -14.27 16.22
N GLN A 19 -24.46 -14.09 16.12
CA GLN A 19 -25.45 -15.18 16.38
C GLN A 19 -25.49 -16.21 15.25
N LEU A 20 -25.09 -15.88 14.02
CA LEU A 20 -24.99 -16.85 12.92
C LEU A 20 -23.73 -17.74 12.99
N SER A 21 -22.76 -17.44 13.88
CA SER A 21 -21.51 -18.20 14.05
C SER A 21 -21.52 -19.23 15.19
N LEU A 22 -22.59 -19.35 15.96
CA LEU A 22 -22.70 -20.31 17.08
C LEU A 22 -23.43 -21.62 16.69
N ALA A 23 -23.25 -22.12 15.47
CA ALA A 23 -23.41 -23.54 15.20
C ALA A 23 -22.17 -24.22 15.81
N GLN A 24 -22.39 -25.00 16.86
CA GLN A 24 -21.37 -25.75 17.59
C GLN A 24 -20.77 -26.79 16.63
N GLN A 25 -19.69 -26.41 15.94
CA GLN A 25 -18.91 -27.29 15.08
C GLN A 25 -17.78 -27.82 15.94
N ASN A 26 -17.68 -29.13 16.06
CA ASN A 26 -16.58 -29.79 16.70
C ASN A 26 -15.52 -30.06 15.64
N GLU A 27 -14.28 -29.72 15.96
CA GLU A 27 -13.10 -30.10 15.18
C GLU A 27 -12.34 -31.17 15.96
N GLU A 28 -12.09 -32.31 15.33
CA GLU A 28 -11.44 -33.45 15.95
C GLU A 28 -10.28 -33.95 15.06
N ASN A 29 -9.20 -34.34 15.71
CA ASN A 29 -8.02 -34.90 15.10
C ASN A 29 -7.75 -36.31 15.58
N PHE A 30 -7.68 -37.28 14.67
CA PHE A 30 -7.34 -38.65 15.00
C PHE A 30 -6.46 -39.32 13.93
N THR A 31 -5.84 -40.43 14.29
CA THR A 31 -4.93 -41.16 13.39
C THR A 31 -5.70 -42.06 12.45
N VAL A 32 -5.38 -42.06 11.15
CA VAL A 32 -5.88 -42.96 10.12
C VAL A 32 -4.71 -43.44 9.25
N LEU A 33 -4.55 -44.72 9.13
CA LEU A 33 -3.45 -45.32 8.37
C LEU A 33 -3.72 -45.32 6.87
N GLY A 34 -2.70 -44.96 6.11
CA GLY A 34 -2.72 -44.85 4.64
C GLY A 34 -1.36 -44.37 4.13
N ASN A 35 -1.02 -44.65 2.87
CA ASN A 35 0.33 -44.38 2.36
C ASN A 35 0.42 -43.39 1.20
N CYS A 36 -0.67 -43.07 0.50
CA CYS A 36 -0.58 -42.35 -0.76
C CYS A 36 -1.74 -41.39 -1.00
N GLY A 37 -1.65 -40.59 -2.05
CA GLY A 37 -2.69 -39.64 -2.42
C GLY A 37 -4.05 -40.28 -2.78
N MET A 38 -4.10 -41.57 -3.15
CA MET A 38 -5.33 -42.31 -3.33
C MET A 38 -5.97 -42.67 -1.98
N CYS A 39 -5.17 -43.02 -0.97
CA CYS A 39 -5.62 -43.18 0.41
C CYS A 39 -6.23 -41.88 0.92
N LYS A 40 -5.53 -40.75 0.72
CA LYS A 40 -6.07 -39.42 1.10
C LYS A 40 -7.46 -39.19 0.54
N LYS A 41 -7.66 -39.34 -0.77
CA LYS A 41 -8.96 -39.13 -1.42
C LYS A 41 -10.04 -40.06 -0.86
N ARG A 42 -9.72 -41.32 -0.55
CA ARG A 42 -10.66 -42.34 -0.03
C ARG A 42 -11.02 -42.05 1.41
N ILE A 43 -10.05 -41.73 2.26
CA ILE A 43 -10.24 -41.39 3.67
C ILE A 43 -11.07 -40.11 3.80
N GLU A 44 -10.73 -39.05 3.08
CA GLU A 44 -11.46 -37.80 3.11
C GLU A 44 -12.88 -37.95 2.58
N LYS A 45 -13.07 -38.73 1.50
CA LYS A 45 -14.38 -39.03 0.94
C LYS A 45 -15.26 -39.80 1.93
N ALA A 46 -14.73 -40.84 2.58
CA ALA A 46 -15.45 -41.65 3.57
C ALA A 46 -15.87 -40.81 4.78
N ALA A 47 -15.01 -39.87 5.23
CA ALA A 47 -15.37 -38.98 6.32
C ALA A 47 -16.48 -37.98 5.94
N LEU A 48 -16.46 -37.45 4.72
CA LEU A 48 -17.49 -36.54 4.21
C LEU A 48 -18.83 -37.27 4.01
N GLU A 49 -18.82 -38.49 3.47
CA GLU A 49 -20.00 -39.31 3.29
C GLU A 49 -20.63 -39.72 4.63
N ALA A 50 -19.83 -39.84 5.70
CA ALA A 50 -20.28 -40.07 7.05
C ALA A 50 -20.93 -38.85 7.73
N GLY A 51 -20.87 -37.66 7.10
CA GLY A 51 -21.49 -36.44 7.59
C GLY A 51 -20.53 -35.40 8.15
N ALA A 52 -19.20 -35.57 7.96
CA ALA A 52 -18.26 -34.50 8.21
C ALA A 52 -18.48 -33.34 7.21
N LYS A 53 -18.38 -32.10 7.66
CA LYS A 53 -18.44 -30.92 6.80
C LYS A 53 -17.14 -30.69 6.04
N THR A 54 -16.03 -30.92 6.71
CA THR A 54 -14.69 -30.93 6.11
C THR A 54 -13.89 -32.07 6.67
N ALA A 55 -13.03 -32.65 5.84
CA ALA A 55 -12.10 -33.71 6.23
C ALA A 55 -10.79 -33.48 5.47
N VAL A 56 -9.69 -33.37 6.19
CA VAL A 56 -8.35 -33.17 5.62
C VAL A 56 -7.40 -34.18 6.26
N TRP A 57 -6.89 -35.12 5.47
CA TRP A 57 -5.94 -36.14 5.92
C TRP A 57 -4.52 -35.79 5.45
N SER A 58 -3.57 -35.90 6.36
CA SER A 58 -2.16 -35.69 6.09
C SER A 58 -1.42 -37.03 5.90
N GLN A 59 -0.78 -37.18 4.77
CA GLN A 59 0.05 -38.35 4.47
C GLN A 59 1.28 -38.45 5.37
N GLU A 60 1.82 -37.34 5.82
CA GLU A 60 3.04 -37.26 6.66
C GLU A 60 2.74 -37.65 8.11
N THR A 61 1.73 -37.06 8.69
CA THR A 61 1.40 -37.25 10.11
C THR A 61 0.44 -38.42 10.36
N LYS A 62 -0.14 -39.01 9.28
CA LYS A 62 -1.20 -40.02 9.34
C LYS A 62 -2.43 -39.57 10.13
N LYS A 63 -2.61 -38.26 10.30
CA LYS A 63 -3.76 -37.68 11.02
C LYS A 63 -4.78 -37.11 10.06
N ILE A 64 -6.06 -37.26 10.39
CA ILE A 64 -7.16 -36.58 9.74
C ILE A 64 -7.74 -35.54 10.69
N THR A 65 -7.99 -34.34 10.17
CA THR A 65 -8.78 -33.31 10.83
C THR A 65 -10.16 -33.32 10.23
N VAL A 66 -11.20 -33.52 11.06
CA VAL A 66 -12.60 -33.52 10.64
C VAL A 66 -13.38 -32.45 11.40
N VAL A 67 -14.20 -31.67 10.67
CA VAL A 67 -15.13 -30.73 11.27
C VAL A 67 -16.54 -31.25 11.02
N PHE A 68 -17.31 -31.41 12.08
CA PHE A 68 -18.67 -31.98 12.00
C PHE A 68 -19.64 -31.35 13.03
N ASP A 69 -20.89 -31.55 12.82
CA ASP A 69 -21.97 -31.13 13.74
C ASP A 69 -22.34 -32.30 14.65
N SER A 70 -21.88 -32.23 15.92
CA SER A 70 -22.11 -33.31 16.90
C SER A 70 -23.59 -33.62 17.21
N LYS A 71 -24.50 -32.73 16.80
CA LYS A 71 -25.96 -33.00 16.88
C LYS A 71 -26.47 -33.83 15.72
N LYS A 72 -25.67 -33.98 14.63
CA LYS A 72 -26.08 -34.69 13.41
C LYS A 72 -25.33 -35.98 13.19
N VAL A 73 -24.07 -36.04 13.59
CA VAL A 73 -23.21 -37.22 13.42
C VAL A 73 -22.27 -37.36 14.60
N GLU A 74 -22.08 -38.61 15.06
CA GLU A 74 -21.06 -38.90 16.07
C GLU A 74 -19.71 -39.19 15.44
N LEU A 75 -18.62 -38.80 16.11
CA LEU A 75 -17.24 -39.04 15.65
C LEU A 75 -16.96 -40.52 15.36
N ALA A 76 -17.51 -41.42 16.20
CA ALA A 76 -17.42 -42.87 16.01
C ALA A 76 -18.01 -43.35 14.67
N THR A 77 -19.06 -42.69 14.19
CA THR A 77 -19.66 -42.98 12.89
C THR A 77 -18.71 -42.60 11.73
N ILE A 78 -18.01 -41.46 11.85
CA ILE A 78 -17.02 -41.02 10.86
C ILE A 78 -15.85 -41.99 10.83
N LYS A 79 -15.31 -42.39 11.99
CA LYS A 79 -14.23 -43.36 12.11
C LYS A 79 -14.61 -44.73 11.53
N LYS A 80 -15.81 -45.22 11.82
CA LYS A 80 -16.33 -46.50 11.28
C LYS A 80 -16.47 -46.48 9.75
N ASN A 81 -16.87 -45.35 9.18
CA ASN A 81 -16.99 -45.23 7.73
C ASN A 81 -15.63 -45.21 7.02
N ILE A 82 -14.65 -44.60 7.68
CA ILE A 82 -13.27 -44.65 7.22
C ILE A 82 -12.69 -46.07 7.27
N ALA A 83 -12.97 -46.81 8.35
CA ALA A 83 -12.58 -48.21 8.45
C ALA A 83 -13.30 -49.08 7.40
N ALA A 84 -14.60 -48.86 7.16
CA ALA A 84 -15.35 -49.54 6.09
C ALA A 84 -14.80 -49.24 4.69
N ALA A 85 -14.12 -48.12 4.49
CA ALA A 85 -13.43 -47.78 3.24
C ALA A 85 -12.00 -48.39 3.11
N GLY A 86 -11.59 -49.23 4.07
CA GLY A 86 -10.33 -49.98 4.06
C GLY A 86 -9.14 -49.31 4.77
N HIS A 87 -9.41 -48.32 5.63
CA HIS A 87 -8.35 -47.60 6.34
C HIS A 87 -8.52 -47.69 7.87
N ASP A 88 -7.57 -48.29 8.57
CA ASP A 88 -7.55 -48.38 10.01
C ASP A 88 -7.45 -47.01 10.65
N SER A 89 -8.26 -46.77 11.69
CA SER A 89 -8.14 -45.59 12.55
C SER A 89 -7.63 -46.00 13.94
N ASP A 90 -7.43 -45.05 14.83
CA ASP A 90 -7.01 -45.24 16.21
C ASP A 90 -8.00 -46.11 17.01
N GLU A 91 -9.29 -46.21 16.64
CA GLU A 91 -10.32 -46.95 17.35
C GLU A 91 -11.00 -48.07 16.53
N PHE A 92 -10.94 -48.00 15.20
CA PHE A 92 -11.63 -48.94 14.32
C PHE A 92 -10.72 -49.51 13.27
N ARG A 93 -10.66 -50.85 13.19
CA ARG A 93 -9.92 -51.57 12.18
C ARG A 93 -10.77 -51.87 10.95
N ALA A 94 -10.22 -51.72 9.77
CA ALA A 94 -10.86 -52.09 8.51
C ALA A 94 -11.01 -53.62 8.40
N ASP A 95 -12.08 -54.05 7.76
CA ASP A 95 -12.30 -55.48 7.46
C ASP A 95 -11.16 -56.00 6.58
N ASP A 96 -10.62 -57.21 6.90
CA ASP A 96 -9.44 -57.74 6.21
C ASP A 96 -9.69 -57.90 4.70
N LYS A 97 -10.89 -58.30 4.28
CA LYS A 97 -11.23 -58.45 2.85
C LYS A 97 -11.30 -57.10 2.13
N VAL A 98 -11.72 -56.04 2.82
CA VAL A 98 -11.76 -54.68 2.26
C VAL A 98 -10.33 -54.13 2.15
N TYR A 99 -9.53 -54.32 3.18
CA TYR A 99 -8.11 -53.93 3.18
C TYR A 99 -7.33 -54.66 2.08
N GLU A 100 -7.49 -55.99 1.93
CA GLU A 100 -6.80 -56.78 0.86
C GLU A 100 -7.29 -56.41 -0.54
N SER A 101 -8.45 -55.83 -0.69
CA SER A 101 -8.97 -55.34 -1.96
C SER A 101 -8.40 -53.97 -2.36
N LEU A 102 -7.65 -53.35 -1.46
CA LEU A 102 -6.99 -52.06 -1.77
C LEU A 102 -5.90 -52.27 -2.82
N HIS A 103 -5.69 -51.23 -3.65
CA HIS A 103 -4.55 -51.21 -4.60
C HIS A 103 -3.23 -51.30 -3.82
N GLU A 104 -2.22 -51.99 -4.38
CA GLU A 104 -0.91 -52.22 -3.74
C GLU A 104 -0.29 -50.95 -3.11
N CYS A 105 -0.38 -49.79 -3.74
CA CYS A 105 0.12 -48.52 -3.20
C CYS A 105 -0.65 -48.00 -1.99
N CYS A 106 -1.83 -48.55 -1.67
CA CYS A 106 -2.65 -48.24 -0.51
C CYS A 106 -2.47 -49.17 0.67
N MET A 107 -1.74 -50.28 0.50
CA MET A 107 -1.44 -51.20 1.60
C MET A 107 -0.43 -50.58 2.56
N TYR A 108 -0.81 -50.40 3.81
CA TYR A 108 -0.01 -49.86 4.90
C TYR A 108 0.24 -50.96 5.98
N GLY A 109 1.26 -50.80 6.82
CA GLY A 109 1.46 -51.68 7.97
C GLY A 109 0.29 -51.52 8.97
N ARG A 110 -0.42 -52.59 9.27
CA ARG A 110 -1.56 -52.60 10.17
C ARG A 110 -1.13 -52.58 11.64
N LEU A 111 -1.97 -52.08 12.54
CA LEU A 111 -1.73 -52.08 13.97
C LEU A 111 -1.91 -53.52 14.50
N ASP A 112 -0.91 -54.05 15.21
CA ASP A 112 -1.00 -55.35 15.88
C ASP A 112 -1.89 -55.24 17.13
N GLU A 113 -2.76 -56.27 17.36
CA GLU A 113 -3.73 -56.30 18.45
C GLU A 113 -3.08 -56.46 19.86
N SER A 114 -1.77 -56.41 19.98
CA SER A 114 -1.07 -56.80 21.24
C SER A 114 -0.33 -55.64 21.96
N LYS A 115 -0.59 -54.42 21.63
CA LYS A 115 0.04 -53.28 22.36
C LYS A 115 -1.01 -52.18 22.71
N ASP A 116 -1.14 -52.02 24.04
CA ASP A 116 -1.89 -50.95 24.70
C ASP A 116 -1.28 -49.55 24.33
N PRO A 117 -2.09 -48.51 24.01
CA PRO A 117 -1.59 -47.22 23.50
C PRO A 117 -0.93 -46.29 24.54
N SER A 118 -0.64 -46.75 25.76
CA SER A 118 -0.21 -45.85 26.82
C SER A 118 1.28 -45.77 27.13
N ASP A 119 2.14 -46.52 26.43
CA ASP A 119 3.57 -46.49 26.69
C ASP A 119 4.41 -46.19 25.41
N THR A 120 4.66 -44.92 25.16
CA THR A 120 5.80 -44.49 24.33
C THR A 120 6.47 -43.31 25.00
N GLU A 121 7.21 -43.59 26.06
CA GLU A 121 8.29 -42.74 26.52
C GLU A 121 9.49 -42.88 25.56
N LEU A 122 10.10 -41.74 25.30
CA LEU A 122 11.36 -41.57 24.59
C LEU A 122 12.47 -42.36 25.29
N SER A 123 13.11 -43.29 24.60
CA SER A 123 14.44 -43.74 24.99
C SER A 123 15.42 -43.47 23.86
N GLU A 124 16.40 -42.64 24.22
CA GLU A 124 17.64 -42.46 23.49
C GLU A 124 18.49 -43.72 23.54
N ASN A 125 19.17 -44.00 22.41
CA ASN A 125 20.42 -44.67 22.23
C ASN A 125 20.63 -46.12 22.71
N THR A 126 20.96 -46.97 21.76
CA THR A 126 22.35 -47.47 21.64
C THR A 126 22.54 -48.17 20.32
N ASP A 127 23.65 -47.87 19.71
CA ASP A 127 24.32 -48.47 18.57
C ASP A 127 24.49 -49.99 18.76
N ASP A 128 23.97 -50.79 17.83
CA ASP A 128 24.54 -52.08 17.48
C ASP A 128 24.13 -52.45 16.06
N GLY A 129 25.15 -52.58 15.23
CA GLY A 129 25.04 -52.80 13.80
C GLY A 129 24.42 -54.13 13.42
N HIS A 130 23.41 -54.05 12.56
CA HIS A 130 23.14 -55.08 11.56
C HIS A 130 22.82 -54.39 10.23
N ASP A 131 23.77 -54.58 9.33
CA ASP A 131 23.77 -54.18 7.93
C ASP A 131 22.64 -54.92 7.19
N HIS A 132 21.55 -54.21 6.90
CA HIS A 132 20.60 -54.57 5.85
C HIS A 132 20.61 -53.50 4.78
N ASP A 133 21.35 -53.82 3.72
CA ASP A 133 21.46 -53.05 2.47
C ASP A 133 20.06 -52.94 1.84
N HIS A 134 19.34 -51.86 2.10
CA HIS A 134 18.14 -51.50 1.36
C HIS A 134 18.54 -50.45 0.31
N ASP A 135 18.50 -50.87 -0.95
CA ASP A 135 18.64 -50.01 -2.13
C ASP A 135 17.54 -48.92 -2.10
N HIS A 136 17.88 -47.72 -1.68
CA HIS A 136 16.96 -46.60 -1.70
C HIS A 136 16.95 -45.91 -3.06
N GLU A 137 15.78 -45.84 -3.72
CA GLU A 137 15.60 -45.14 -4.98
C GLU A 137 15.18 -43.68 -4.73
N VAL A 138 15.95 -42.70 -5.21
CA VAL A 138 15.59 -41.27 -5.21
C VAL A 138 14.72 -40.99 -6.43
N THR A 139 13.53 -40.50 -6.22
CA THR A 139 12.58 -40.10 -7.26
C THR A 139 12.47 -38.59 -7.30
N GLY A 140 12.42 -38.01 -8.50
CA GLY A 140 12.22 -36.58 -8.67
C GLY A 140 11.58 -36.23 -9.99
N VAL A 141 11.25 -34.95 -10.13
CA VAL A 141 10.70 -34.38 -11.35
C VAL A 141 11.51 -33.15 -11.74
N VAL A 142 11.85 -33.03 -13.02
CA VAL A 142 12.53 -31.87 -13.59
C VAL A 142 11.51 -31.08 -14.41
N VAL A 143 11.38 -29.80 -14.09
CA VAL A 143 10.42 -28.91 -14.71
C VAL A 143 11.12 -27.66 -15.20
N ASN A 144 10.63 -27.09 -16.29
CA ASN A 144 10.94 -25.72 -16.66
C ASN A 144 9.89 -24.81 -16.01
N GLU A 145 10.35 -23.92 -15.18
CA GLU A 145 9.49 -22.90 -14.60
C GLU A 145 9.53 -21.67 -15.51
N SER A 146 8.38 -21.32 -16.09
CA SER A 146 8.27 -20.08 -16.84
C SER A 146 8.44 -18.88 -15.91
N GLU A 147 8.76 -17.69 -16.43
CA GLU A 147 8.82 -16.44 -15.65
C GLU A 147 7.53 -16.12 -14.88
N ARG A 148 6.48 -16.90 -15.05
CA ARG A 148 5.16 -16.77 -14.42
C ARG A 148 4.82 -17.89 -13.45
N GLY A 149 5.79 -18.79 -13.17
CA GLY A 149 5.58 -19.91 -12.27
C GLY A 149 4.82 -21.09 -12.89
N ASP A 150 4.60 -21.12 -14.22
CA ASP A 150 4.05 -22.30 -14.88
C ASP A 150 5.14 -23.35 -14.99
N LEU A 151 4.86 -24.55 -14.46
CA LEU A 151 5.79 -25.68 -14.47
C LEU A 151 5.48 -26.59 -15.66
N THR A 152 6.43 -26.71 -16.58
CA THR A 152 6.36 -27.66 -17.72
C THR A 152 7.40 -28.76 -17.53
N PRO A 153 7.02 -30.05 -17.59
CA PRO A 153 7.99 -31.16 -17.48
C PRO A 153 9.05 -31.11 -18.57
N ILE A 154 10.29 -31.44 -18.20
CA ILE A 154 11.38 -31.54 -19.16
C ILE A 154 11.77 -33.01 -19.28
N ALA A 155 11.60 -33.58 -20.45
CA ALA A 155 12.06 -34.92 -20.81
C ALA A 155 13.53 -34.91 -21.27
N GLY A 156 14.26 -36.04 -21.10
CA GLY A 156 15.59 -36.18 -21.61
C GLY A 156 16.72 -35.54 -20.79
N VAL A 157 16.42 -35.06 -19.57
CA VAL A 157 17.45 -34.54 -18.67
C VAL A 157 18.25 -35.71 -18.09
N ASN A 158 19.55 -35.68 -18.26
CA ASN A 158 20.45 -36.65 -17.62
C ASN A 158 20.64 -36.31 -16.14
N VAL A 159 20.47 -37.31 -15.29
CA VAL A 159 20.58 -37.18 -13.83
C VAL A 159 21.59 -38.22 -13.33
N TYR A 160 22.59 -37.77 -12.60
CA TYR A 160 23.63 -38.63 -12.04
C TYR A 160 24.22 -38.09 -10.73
N TRP A 161 24.81 -38.96 -9.92
CA TRP A 161 25.46 -38.55 -8.69
C TRP A 161 26.79 -37.84 -8.94
N LYS A 162 27.03 -36.71 -8.30
CA LYS A 162 28.31 -35.99 -8.42
C LYS A 162 29.44 -36.86 -7.85
N GLY A 163 30.34 -37.28 -8.74
CA GLY A 163 31.42 -38.19 -8.40
C GLY A 163 31.21 -39.64 -8.93
N ASN A 164 30.02 -39.97 -9.45
CA ASN A 164 29.78 -41.21 -10.21
C ASN A 164 28.90 -40.92 -11.46
N GLU A 165 29.56 -40.55 -12.53
CA GLU A 165 28.93 -40.30 -13.83
C GLU A 165 28.52 -41.55 -14.59
N LYS A 166 28.84 -42.76 -14.05
CA LYS A 166 28.48 -44.02 -14.69
C LYS A 166 27.05 -44.46 -14.38
N ASN A 167 26.51 -44.04 -13.24
CA ASN A 167 25.12 -44.29 -12.86
C ASN A 167 24.26 -43.10 -13.27
N ILE A 168 23.82 -43.12 -14.54
CA ILE A 168 23.03 -42.03 -15.13
C ILE A 168 21.61 -42.52 -15.45
N THR A 169 20.62 -41.73 -15.12
CA THR A 169 19.24 -41.92 -15.54
C THR A 169 18.78 -40.70 -16.35
N THR A 170 17.67 -40.82 -17.09
CA THR A 170 17.08 -39.70 -17.84
C THR A 170 15.64 -39.52 -17.46
N THR A 171 15.19 -38.27 -17.47
CA THR A 171 13.77 -37.92 -17.22
C THR A 171 12.88 -38.42 -18.36
N ASN A 172 11.72 -38.98 -18.00
CA ASN A 172 10.69 -39.40 -18.98
C ASN A 172 9.88 -38.21 -19.52
N GLU A 173 8.85 -38.45 -20.34
CA GLU A 173 7.98 -37.45 -20.96
C GLU A 173 7.24 -36.54 -19.92
N ASN A 174 7.09 -37.02 -18.69
CA ASN A 174 6.51 -36.27 -17.58
C ASN A 174 7.59 -35.59 -16.69
N GLY A 175 8.83 -35.53 -17.15
CA GLY A 175 9.95 -34.95 -16.43
C GLY A 175 10.40 -35.76 -15.19
N VAL A 176 9.88 -36.98 -15.01
CA VAL A 176 10.15 -37.81 -13.83
C VAL A 176 11.44 -38.62 -14.04
N PHE A 177 12.31 -38.62 -13.04
CA PHE A 177 13.49 -39.51 -12.97
C PHE A 177 13.45 -40.38 -11.73
N LYS A 178 14.16 -41.49 -11.79
CA LYS A 178 14.42 -42.39 -10.70
C LYS A 178 15.86 -42.82 -10.75
N ILE A 179 16.58 -42.66 -9.62
CA ILE A 179 17.98 -43.01 -9.52
C ILE A 179 18.26 -43.70 -8.17
N MET A 180 19.01 -44.82 -8.23
CA MET A 180 19.43 -45.53 -7.02
C MET A 180 20.39 -44.66 -6.21
N HIS A 181 20.17 -44.62 -4.87
CA HIS A 181 21.05 -43.89 -3.98
C HIS A 181 22.41 -44.57 -3.87
N GLU A 182 23.46 -43.76 -3.90
CA GLU A 182 24.81 -44.24 -3.69
C GLU A 182 25.36 -43.80 -2.35
N LYS A 183 25.83 -44.78 -1.57
CA LYS A 183 26.31 -44.54 -0.19
C LYS A 183 27.45 -43.51 -0.20
N GLY A 184 27.25 -42.41 0.54
CA GLY A 184 28.25 -41.34 0.66
C GLY A 184 28.12 -40.19 -0.35
N LEU A 185 27.25 -40.29 -1.37
CA LEU A 185 26.99 -39.24 -2.33
C LEU A 185 25.69 -38.48 -1.94
N ARG A 186 25.76 -37.16 -1.92
CA ARG A 186 24.64 -36.29 -1.52
C ARG A 186 24.16 -35.36 -2.60
N PHE A 187 24.87 -35.26 -3.72
CA PHE A 187 24.59 -34.27 -4.75
C PHE A 187 24.25 -34.95 -6.08
N LEU A 188 23.08 -34.66 -6.63
CA LEU A 188 22.68 -35.03 -7.98
C LEU A 188 23.01 -33.90 -8.95
N VAL A 189 23.58 -34.26 -10.08
CA VAL A 189 23.87 -33.36 -11.21
C VAL A 189 22.83 -33.59 -12.28
N PHE A 190 22.29 -32.51 -12.80
CA PHE A 190 21.31 -32.48 -13.88
C PHE A 190 21.96 -31.85 -15.10
N SER A 191 21.85 -32.50 -16.27
CA SER A 191 22.45 -32.03 -17.52
C SER A 191 21.49 -32.25 -18.69
N HIS A 192 21.33 -31.24 -19.53
CA HIS A 192 20.53 -31.28 -20.75
C HIS A 192 21.26 -30.54 -21.87
N ALA A 193 21.07 -30.96 -23.14
CA ALA A 193 21.82 -30.41 -24.29
C ALA A 193 21.60 -28.89 -24.49
N ASP A 194 20.41 -28.38 -24.18
CA ASP A 194 19.99 -27.00 -24.41
C ASP A 194 19.81 -26.16 -23.15
N MET A 195 20.21 -26.73 -21.96
CA MET A 195 20.00 -26.04 -20.67
C MET A 195 21.16 -26.30 -19.73
N THR A 196 21.59 -25.26 -19.03
CA THR A 196 22.54 -25.38 -17.93
C THR A 196 21.78 -25.78 -16.68
N LEU A 197 21.86 -27.01 -16.27
CA LEU A 197 21.24 -27.54 -15.06
C LEU A 197 22.29 -27.71 -13.97
N ASP A 198 21.86 -27.49 -12.74
CA ASP A 198 22.77 -27.38 -11.59
C ASP A 198 22.85 -28.65 -10.75
N THR A 199 23.60 -28.58 -9.67
CA THR A 199 23.81 -29.65 -8.72
C THR A 199 22.91 -29.48 -7.52
N VAL A 200 22.11 -30.50 -7.19
CA VAL A 200 21.13 -30.45 -6.09
C VAL A 200 21.53 -31.41 -4.96
N GLU A 201 21.52 -30.90 -3.72
CA GLU A 201 21.76 -31.74 -2.55
C GLU A 201 20.50 -32.52 -2.18
N VAL A 202 20.59 -33.82 -2.12
CA VAL A 202 19.55 -34.73 -1.64
C VAL A 202 19.65 -34.86 -0.11
N LYS A 203 18.74 -34.18 0.59
CA LYS A 203 18.74 -34.17 2.06
C LYS A 203 17.91 -35.30 2.66
N ASN A 204 16.91 -35.76 1.92
CA ASN A 204 16.02 -36.83 2.35
C ASN A 204 15.75 -37.76 1.17
N LEU A 205 16.07 -39.05 1.35
CA LEU A 205 15.94 -40.07 0.31
C LEU A 205 14.48 -40.49 0.03
N HIS A 206 13.55 -40.09 0.91
CA HIS A 206 12.12 -40.47 0.80
C HIS A 206 11.26 -39.35 0.24
N GLU A 207 11.82 -38.19 -0.08
CA GLU A 207 11.11 -37.08 -0.68
C GLU A 207 11.24 -37.06 -2.20
N VAL A 208 10.15 -36.70 -2.89
CA VAL A 208 10.17 -36.45 -4.33
C VAL A 208 10.89 -35.13 -4.60
N LEU A 209 12.03 -35.20 -5.25
CA LEU A 209 12.85 -34.05 -5.56
C LEU A 209 12.26 -33.28 -6.76
N MET A 210 11.87 -32.02 -6.57
CA MET A 210 11.45 -31.15 -7.65
C MET A 210 12.60 -30.22 -8.04
N VAL A 211 13.04 -30.31 -9.30
CA VAL A 211 14.16 -29.53 -9.84
C VAL A 211 13.64 -28.63 -10.95
N SER A 212 13.78 -27.31 -10.79
CA SER A 212 13.40 -26.33 -11.79
C SER A 212 14.61 -25.95 -12.67
N ALA A 213 14.44 -25.94 -13.97
CA ALA A 213 15.47 -25.58 -14.95
C ALA A 213 15.64 -24.06 -15.12
N LYS A 214 15.04 -23.23 -14.31
CA LYS A 214 15.34 -21.79 -14.31
C LYS A 214 16.78 -21.55 -13.86
N ASN A 215 17.48 -20.72 -14.60
CA ASN A 215 18.80 -20.21 -14.24
C ASN A 215 18.85 -19.80 -12.77
N ASN A 216 19.71 -20.47 -12.01
CA ASN A 216 19.93 -20.41 -10.57
C ASN A 216 19.00 -21.32 -9.77
N VAL A 217 19.46 -22.53 -9.64
CA VAL A 217 19.11 -23.42 -8.55
C VAL A 217 19.45 -22.74 -7.23
N LEU A 218 18.44 -22.23 -6.62
CA LEU A 218 18.40 -22.22 -5.19
C LEU A 218 17.57 -23.45 -4.82
N GLY A 219 18.23 -24.54 -4.39
CA GLY A 219 17.58 -25.48 -3.48
C GLY A 219 16.80 -24.64 -2.48
N GLU A 220 15.70 -25.17 -1.91
CA GLU A 220 14.93 -24.47 -0.90
C GLU A 220 15.86 -24.05 0.25
N VAL A 221 16.70 -23.10 -0.01
CA VAL A 221 17.11 -22.13 0.93
C VAL A 221 15.78 -21.42 1.17
N VAL A 222 15.10 -21.75 2.25
CA VAL A 222 14.33 -20.75 2.97
C VAL A 222 15.35 -19.68 3.31
N VAL A 223 15.69 -18.88 2.30
CA VAL A 223 16.17 -17.54 2.51
C VAL A 223 14.96 -16.89 3.10
N SER A 224 14.88 -16.89 4.41
CA SER A 224 14.20 -15.82 5.14
C SER A 224 14.98 -14.56 4.80
N ARG A 225 14.93 -14.18 3.53
CA ARG A 225 15.45 -12.91 3.04
C ARG A 225 14.62 -11.91 3.77
N ARG A 226 15.22 -11.30 4.78
CA ARG A 226 14.61 -10.27 5.59
C ARG A 226 13.98 -9.28 4.62
N GLN A 227 12.64 -9.22 4.60
CA GLN A 227 11.92 -8.32 3.72
C GLN A 227 12.46 -6.91 3.96
N LYS A 228 13.02 -6.27 2.94
CA LYS A 228 13.53 -4.90 3.03
C LYS A 228 12.36 -3.99 3.39
N SER A 229 12.63 -3.01 4.23
CA SER A 229 11.59 -2.04 4.63
C SER A 229 11.16 -1.16 3.46
N ASN A 230 12.12 -0.82 2.59
CA ASN A 230 11.94 -0.08 1.35
C ASN A 230 12.84 -0.67 0.27
N TYR A 231 12.34 -0.78 -0.96
CA TYR A 231 13.13 -1.22 -2.09
C TYR A 231 12.57 -0.70 -3.42
N ILE A 232 13.47 -0.57 -4.41
CA ILE A 232 13.10 -0.24 -5.78
C ILE A 232 12.85 -1.55 -6.53
N SER A 233 11.69 -1.67 -7.18
CA SER A 233 11.37 -2.85 -8.01
C SER A 233 12.30 -2.90 -9.21
N SER A 234 13.08 -3.98 -9.33
CA SER A 234 13.91 -4.25 -10.51
C SER A 234 13.12 -4.85 -11.66
N LEU A 235 11.98 -5.48 -11.36
CA LEU A 235 11.14 -6.20 -12.33
C LEU A 235 10.18 -5.29 -13.10
N SER A 236 9.89 -4.10 -12.57
CA SER A 236 9.00 -3.15 -13.25
C SER A 236 9.77 -2.30 -14.26
N PRO A 237 9.28 -2.14 -15.50
CA PRO A 237 9.82 -1.15 -16.42
C PRO A 237 9.76 0.27 -15.85
N HIS A 238 8.64 0.63 -15.21
CA HIS A 238 8.53 1.86 -14.43
C HIS A 238 9.37 1.75 -13.16
N ARG A 239 10.00 2.86 -12.78
CA ARG A 239 10.66 2.90 -11.47
C ARG A 239 9.61 3.01 -10.37
N VAL A 240 9.47 1.96 -9.60
CA VAL A 240 8.54 1.89 -8.48
C VAL A 240 9.32 1.65 -7.19
N GLU A 241 9.25 2.59 -6.28
CA GLU A 241 9.72 2.46 -4.91
C GLU A 241 8.58 1.88 -4.07
N ILE A 242 8.84 0.78 -3.36
CA ILE A 242 7.86 0.07 -2.56
C ILE A 242 8.20 0.25 -1.08
N LEU A 243 7.32 0.93 -0.36
CA LEU A 243 7.34 1.02 1.10
C LEU A 243 6.49 -0.13 1.65
N THR A 244 7.10 -1.04 2.39
CA THR A 244 6.38 -2.16 3.00
C THR A 244 5.80 -1.76 4.36
N SER A 245 4.90 -2.56 4.92
CA SER A 245 4.38 -2.36 6.29
C SER A 245 5.49 -2.23 7.33
N LYS A 246 6.65 -2.86 7.11
CA LYS A 246 7.82 -2.73 7.98
C LYS A 246 8.41 -1.31 7.99
N GLU A 247 8.40 -0.61 6.86
CA GLU A 247 8.81 0.81 6.81
C GLU A 247 7.80 1.67 7.57
N LEU A 248 6.50 1.40 7.38
CA LEU A 248 5.43 2.14 8.03
C LEU A 248 5.43 2.01 9.56
N PHE A 249 6.00 0.93 10.10
CA PHE A 249 6.11 0.74 11.55
C PHE A 249 7.35 1.40 12.20
N LYS A 250 8.27 1.97 11.40
CA LYS A 250 9.43 2.72 11.92
C LYS A 250 9.04 4.07 12.55
N ALA A 251 7.90 4.62 12.17
CA ALA A 251 7.25 5.74 12.83
C ALA A 251 5.86 5.33 13.28
N ALA A 252 5.24 6.10 14.16
CA ALA A 252 3.86 5.87 14.56
C ALA A 252 2.93 6.42 13.47
N CYS A 253 2.85 5.74 12.31
CA CYS A 253 2.02 6.16 11.20
C CYS A 253 0.54 6.01 11.54
N CYS A 254 -0.10 7.09 11.93
CA CYS A 254 -1.51 7.10 12.23
C CYS A 254 -2.36 7.28 10.97
N ASP A 255 -1.85 8.04 9.98
CA ASP A 255 -2.49 8.22 8.68
C ASP A 255 -1.49 8.16 7.51
N LEU A 256 -1.99 8.23 6.28
CA LEU A 256 -1.17 8.15 5.07
C LEU A 256 -0.14 9.27 4.99
N SER A 257 -0.42 10.49 5.49
CA SER A 257 0.53 11.59 5.43
C SER A 257 1.78 11.28 6.27
N GLU A 258 1.61 10.72 7.46
CA GLU A 258 2.69 10.37 8.37
C GLU A 258 3.52 9.18 7.86
N SER A 259 2.92 8.35 6.98
CA SER A 259 3.62 7.23 6.33
C SER A 259 4.81 7.67 5.45
N PHE A 260 4.90 8.93 5.07
CA PHE A 260 5.99 9.47 4.26
C PHE A 260 7.12 10.15 5.07
N GLU A 261 6.99 10.29 6.39
CA GLU A 261 7.99 10.97 7.22
C GLU A 261 9.36 10.27 7.20
N THR A 262 9.38 8.96 6.99
CA THR A 262 10.61 8.16 6.86
C THR A 262 11.04 7.97 5.41
N ASN A 263 10.45 8.72 4.45
CA ASN A 263 10.72 8.60 3.03
C ASN A 263 11.39 9.85 2.45
N ALA A 264 12.39 9.67 1.61
CA ALA A 264 13.10 10.76 0.94
C ALA A 264 12.43 11.26 -0.33
N SER A 265 11.49 10.49 -0.91
CA SER A 265 10.91 10.74 -2.24
C SER A 265 9.69 11.65 -2.21
N VAL A 266 8.94 11.64 -1.11
CA VAL A 266 7.72 12.40 -0.92
C VAL A 266 7.86 13.29 0.31
N ASP A 267 7.53 14.57 0.17
CA ASP A 267 7.47 15.50 1.29
C ASP A 267 6.03 15.64 1.77
N VAL A 268 5.88 15.84 3.05
CA VAL A 268 4.61 16.23 3.66
C VAL A 268 4.77 17.64 4.23
N VAL A 269 3.88 18.51 3.87
CA VAL A 269 3.87 19.91 4.31
C VAL A 269 2.45 20.27 4.78
N SER A 270 2.36 21.09 5.83
CA SER A 270 1.08 21.68 6.20
C SER A 270 0.71 22.78 5.19
N SER A 271 -0.57 22.87 4.84
CA SER A 271 -1.06 23.85 3.86
C SER A 271 -1.15 25.28 4.43
N ASP A 272 -1.45 25.38 5.71
CA ASP A 272 -1.62 26.63 6.46
C ASP A 272 -1.43 26.37 7.97
N ALA A 273 -1.48 27.45 8.76
CA ALA A 273 -1.16 27.40 10.17
C ALA A 273 -2.32 26.98 11.09
N VAL A 274 -3.53 26.76 10.60
CA VAL A 274 -4.72 26.61 11.46
C VAL A 274 -5.64 25.45 11.12
N THR A 275 -5.68 24.99 9.86
CA THR A 275 -6.57 23.90 9.44
C THR A 275 -6.05 22.51 9.82
N GLY A 276 -4.75 22.36 10.08
CA GLY A 276 -4.11 21.06 10.27
C GLY A 276 -4.10 20.19 9.00
N SER A 277 -4.41 20.78 7.85
CA SER A 277 -4.36 20.10 6.53
C SER A 277 -2.91 19.85 6.13
N LYS A 278 -2.63 18.61 5.72
CA LYS A 278 -1.33 18.18 5.21
C LYS A 278 -1.42 17.86 3.72
N GLN A 279 -0.43 18.27 2.97
CA GLN A 279 -0.29 17.99 1.55
C GLN A 279 1.02 17.28 1.27
N ILE A 280 1.02 16.34 0.32
CA ILE A 280 2.25 15.77 -0.21
C ILE A 280 2.85 16.71 -1.25
N GLN A 281 4.17 16.64 -1.40
CA GLN A 281 4.89 17.26 -2.51
C GLN A 281 5.80 16.20 -3.14
N MET A 282 5.80 16.15 -4.47
CA MET A 282 6.66 15.27 -5.25
C MET A 282 7.35 16.07 -6.35
N LEU A 283 8.66 15.90 -6.52
CA LEU A 283 9.47 16.65 -7.49
C LEU A 283 9.38 18.19 -7.31
N GLY A 284 9.12 18.67 -6.08
CA GLY A 284 8.92 20.09 -5.77
C GLY A 284 7.55 20.67 -6.19
N LEU A 285 6.66 19.82 -6.70
CA LEU A 285 5.31 20.17 -7.09
C LEU A 285 4.30 19.77 -6.01
N SER A 286 3.18 20.48 -5.93
CA SER A 286 2.08 20.16 -5.01
C SER A 286 1.51 18.77 -5.31
N GLY A 287 0.98 18.11 -4.28
CA GLY A 287 0.39 16.77 -4.38
C GLY A 287 -0.79 16.64 -5.34
N ILE A 288 -1.45 17.74 -5.67
CA ILE A 288 -2.51 17.78 -6.68
C ILE A 288 -2.03 17.35 -8.08
N TYR A 289 -0.72 17.45 -8.37
CA TYR A 289 -0.10 16.99 -9.60
C TYR A 289 0.35 15.52 -9.56
N SER A 290 0.26 14.89 -8.39
CA SER A 290 0.54 13.47 -8.20
C SER A 290 -0.78 12.70 -8.13
N GLN A 291 -0.88 11.63 -8.89
CA GLN A 291 -2.06 10.79 -8.87
C GLN A 291 -2.03 9.87 -7.64
N LEU A 292 -2.94 10.08 -6.70
CA LEU A 292 -3.17 9.18 -5.58
C LEU A 292 -4.20 8.12 -5.95
N THR A 293 -3.83 6.86 -5.85
CA THR A 293 -4.73 5.72 -6.06
C THR A 293 -4.75 4.82 -4.83
N VAL A 294 -5.86 4.15 -4.61
CA VAL A 294 -5.99 3.09 -3.62
C VAL A 294 -6.31 1.80 -4.37
N GLU A 295 -5.34 0.88 -4.40
CA GLU A 295 -5.44 -0.38 -5.15
C GLU A 295 -5.78 -0.17 -6.64
N ASN A 296 -5.15 0.83 -7.26
CA ASN A 296 -5.36 1.28 -8.65
C ASN A 296 -6.77 1.82 -8.97
N LEU A 297 -7.59 2.11 -7.97
CA LEU A 297 -8.79 2.94 -8.08
C LEU A 297 -8.45 4.38 -7.73
N PRO A 298 -9.16 5.38 -8.28
CA PRO A 298 -8.96 6.77 -7.85
C PRO A 298 -9.11 6.90 -6.33
N GLY A 299 -8.10 7.47 -5.67
CA GLY A 299 -8.13 7.81 -4.26
C GLY A 299 -8.93 9.10 -3.99
N PRO A 300 -8.75 9.74 -2.82
CA PRO A 300 -9.27 11.06 -2.58
C PRO A 300 -8.79 12.06 -3.64
N ARG A 301 -9.71 12.66 -4.39
CA ARG A 301 -9.44 13.60 -5.48
C ARG A 301 -10.51 14.70 -5.52
N GLY A 302 -10.31 15.71 -6.37
CA GLY A 302 -11.24 16.85 -6.45
C GLY A 302 -11.32 17.57 -5.12
N PHE A 303 -12.53 17.76 -4.60
CA PHE A 303 -12.77 18.44 -3.31
C PHE A 303 -12.25 17.63 -2.11
N ALA A 304 -12.19 16.32 -2.22
CA ALA A 304 -11.66 15.46 -1.16
C ALA A 304 -10.11 15.42 -1.10
N ALA A 305 -9.40 15.98 -2.09
CA ALA A 305 -7.92 15.87 -2.16
C ALA A 305 -7.19 16.56 -0.99
N PRO A 306 -7.56 17.77 -0.53
CA PRO A 306 -6.80 18.50 0.49
C PRO A 306 -6.75 17.81 1.85
N LEU A 307 -7.83 17.12 2.23
CA LEU A 307 -7.96 16.43 3.52
C LEU A 307 -7.91 14.90 3.37
N GLY A 308 -7.73 14.42 2.14
CA GLY A 308 -7.85 13.00 1.81
C GLY A 308 -6.74 12.11 2.37
N LEU A 309 -5.57 12.64 2.65
CA LEU A 309 -4.46 11.86 3.24
C LEU A 309 -4.80 11.35 4.63
N ASN A 310 -5.53 12.14 5.41
CA ASN A 310 -5.96 11.77 6.76
C ASN A 310 -7.07 10.70 6.77
N SER A 311 -7.68 10.42 5.61
CA SER A 311 -8.77 9.44 5.49
C SER A 311 -8.31 7.98 5.39
N ILE A 312 -7.01 7.75 5.24
CA ILE A 312 -6.41 6.41 5.09
C ILE A 312 -5.50 6.15 6.29
N ALA A 313 -5.94 5.29 7.20
CA ALA A 313 -5.16 4.94 8.37
C ALA A 313 -3.89 4.16 7.99
N GLY A 314 -2.75 4.50 8.59
CA GLY A 314 -1.48 3.85 8.33
C GLY A 314 -1.49 2.34 8.63
N THR A 315 -2.28 1.92 9.62
CA THR A 315 -2.43 0.51 10.00
C THR A 315 -3.20 -0.35 8.99
N TRP A 316 -3.95 0.27 8.06
CA TRP A 316 -4.66 -0.41 6.99
C TRP A 316 -3.75 -0.74 5.81
N ILE A 317 -2.61 -0.07 5.72
CA ILE A 317 -1.71 -0.13 4.57
C ILE A 317 -0.85 -1.39 4.64
N GLU A 318 -0.85 -2.15 3.56
CA GLU A 318 0.05 -3.27 3.31
C GLU A 318 1.36 -2.80 2.67
N SER A 319 1.24 -1.93 1.65
CA SER A 319 2.37 -1.29 1.00
C SER A 319 1.97 0.00 0.30
N ILE A 320 2.94 0.88 0.07
CA ILE A 320 2.79 2.08 -0.76
C ILE A 320 3.76 1.97 -1.93
N ASN A 321 3.25 2.08 -3.13
CA ASN A 321 4.02 2.07 -4.36
C ASN A 321 4.15 3.50 -4.88
N ILE A 322 5.37 4.03 -4.88
CA ILE A 322 5.68 5.40 -5.33
C ILE A 322 6.38 5.32 -6.68
N SER A 323 5.77 5.90 -7.69
CA SER A 323 6.34 6.05 -9.03
C SER A 323 6.50 7.53 -9.35
N LYS A 324 7.74 8.02 -9.38
CA LYS A 324 8.04 9.39 -9.79
C LYS A 324 7.96 9.54 -11.31
N GLY A 325 7.56 10.70 -11.76
CA GLY A 325 7.37 10.95 -13.18
C GLY A 325 6.06 10.41 -13.72
N ILE A 326 6.10 9.66 -14.80
CA ILE A 326 4.91 9.12 -15.45
C ILE A 326 4.57 7.71 -14.99
N GLY A 327 3.28 7.39 -14.91
CA GLY A 327 2.78 6.03 -14.68
C GLY A 327 2.15 5.43 -15.96
N SER A 328 1.51 4.25 -15.83
CA SER A 328 0.78 3.61 -16.93
C SER A 328 -0.42 4.46 -17.40
N VAL A 329 -0.68 4.49 -18.72
CA VAL A 329 -1.86 5.15 -19.29
C VAL A 329 -3.17 4.50 -18.85
N ALA A 330 -3.14 3.24 -18.41
CA ALA A 330 -4.30 2.53 -17.88
C ALA A 330 -4.83 3.11 -16.55
N ASN A 331 -3.99 3.83 -15.80
CA ASN A 331 -4.34 4.42 -14.52
C ASN A 331 -4.97 5.82 -14.63
N GLY A 332 -5.11 6.36 -15.86
CA GLY A 332 -5.74 7.66 -16.11
C GLY A 332 -4.78 8.69 -16.67
N PHE A 333 -5.29 9.92 -16.79
CA PHE A 333 -4.64 11.04 -17.46
C PHE A 333 -4.06 12.10 -16.50
N GLU A 334 -4.42 12.06 -15.20
CA GLU A 334 -4.10 13.12 -14.23
C GLU A 334 -2.66 13.06 -13.67
N ASN A 335 -1.89 12.01 -13.98
CA ASN A 335 -0.52 11.88 -13.51
C ASN A 335 0.42 12.86 -14.23
N MET A 336 0.92 13.86 -13.51
CA MET A 336 1.82 14.90 -14.00
C MET A 336 3.21 14.87 -13.34
N SER A 337 3.30 14.57 -12.04
CA SER A 337 4.57 14.52 -11.29
C SER A 337 4.90 13.13 -10.77
N GLY A 338 3.93 12.25 -10.68
CA GLY A 338 4.09 10.88 -10.20
C GLY A 338 2.77 10.25 -9.79
N GLN A 339 2.86 8.98 -9.43
CA GLN A 339 1.75 8.19 -8.92
C GLN A 339 2.11 7.58 -7.57
N ILE A 340 1.18 7.66 -6.64
CA ILE A 340 1.24 6.96 -5.36
C ILE A 340 0.07 5.99 -5.33
N ASN A 341 0.35 4.70 -5.28
CA ASN A 341 -0.67 3.67 -5.14
C ASN A 341 -0.57 3.03 -3.76
N VAL A 342 -1.64 3.10 -2.99
CA VAL A 342 -1.74 2.53 -1.65
C VAL A 342 -2.42 1.16 -1.75
N GLU A 343 -1.72 0.10 -1.39
CA GLU A 343 -2.29 -1.23 -1.25
C GLU A 343 -2.75 -1.43 0.19
N LEU A 344 -4.03 -1.74 0.36
CA LEU A 344 -4.63 -1.99 1.68
C LEU A 344 -4.57 -3.48 2.01
N LYS A 345 -4.56 -3.81 3.30
CA LYS A 345 -4.66 -5.18 3.81
C LYS A 345 -5.89 -5.88 3.24
N LYS A 346 -5.69 -7.07 2.67
CA LYS A 346 -6.72 -7.85 1.97
C LYS A 346 -7.20 -9.01 2.86
N PRO A 347 -8.51 -9.26 2.97
CA PRO A 347 -9.04 -10.19 3.96
C PRO A 347 -8.58 -11.65 3.80
N HIS A 348 -8.19 -12.07 2.59
CA HIS A 348 -7.71 -13.43 2.34
C HIS A 348 -6.26 -13.68 2.78
N ASN A 349 -5.44 -12.59 2.95
CA ASN A 349 -4.03 -12.66 3.32
C ASN A 349 -3.71 -11.95 4.63
N SER A 350 -4.71 -11.29 5.24
CA SER A 350 -4.49 -10.52 6.47
C SER A 350 -4.60 -11.37 7.72
N GLU A 351 -3.98 -10.92 8.77
CA GLU A 351 -4.13 -11.44 10.12
C GLU A 351 -5.60 -11.38 10.56
N PRO A 352 -6.15 -12.41 11.23
CA PRO A 352 -7.54 -12.43 11.69
C PRO A 352 -7.91 -11.24 12.58
N LEU A 353 -6.98 -10.79 13.41
CA LEU A 353 -7.15 -9.64 14.28
C LEU A 353 -5.85 -8.82 14.33
N PHE A 354 -5.97 -7.53 14.11
CA PHE A 354 -4.96 -6.52 14.44
C PHE A 354 -5.61 -5.39 15.21
N PHE A 355 -5.04 -5.04 16.35
CA PHE A 355 -5.48 -3.95 17.21
C PHE A 355 -4.29 -3.04 17.52
N ASN A 356 -4.50 -1.72 17.46
CA ASN A 356 -3.48 -0.73 17.81
C ASN A 356 -4.11 0.44 18.56
N VAL A 357 -3.42 0.88 19.60
CA VAL A 357 -3.72 2.13 20.30
C VAL A 357 -2.45 2.98 20.32
N TYR A 358 -2.60 4.24 20.00
CA TYR A 358 -1.56 5.26 20.04
C TYR A 358 -2.03 6.43 20.87
N ALA A 359 -1.12 7.06 21.61
CA ALA A 359 -1.36 8.32 22.30
C ALA A 359 -0.10 9.18 22.36
N ASN A 360 -0.27 10.50 22.31
CA ASN A 360 0.83 11.44 22.44
C ASN A 360 0.57 12.52 23.51
N ASN A 361 1.63 13.20 23.91
CA ASN A 361 1.58 14.27 24.91
C ASN A 361 0.90 15.56 24.42
N MET A 362 0.58 15.66 23.11
CA MET A 362 -0.15 16.77 22.52
C MET A 362 -1.68 16.59 22.58
N GLY A 363 -2.15 15.46 23.09
CA GLY A 363 -3.57 15.17 23.28
C GLY A 363 -4.24 14.50 22.11
N ARG A 364 -3.46 13.80 21.26
CA ARG A 364 -3.99 12.90 20.21
C ARG A 364 -4.03 11.48 20.74
N THR A 365 -5.10 10.78 20.43
CA THR A 365 -5.25 9.34 20.66
C THR A 365 -5.87 8.69 19.43
N ASP A 366 -5.30 7.58 18.96
CA ASP A 366 -5.81 6.82 17.82
C ASP A 366 -6.14 5.39 18.24
N PHE A 367 -7.27 4.89 17.72
CA PHE A 367 -7.69 3.50 17.86
C PHE A 367 -7.81 2.87 16.48
N ASN A 368 -7.23 1.68 16.32
CA ASN A 368 -7.32 0.92 15.09
C ASN A 368 -7.73 -0.51 15.38
N LEU A 369 -8.70 -1.02 14.61
CA LEU A 369 -9.13 -2.41 14.67
C LEU A 369 -9.27 -2.94 13.24
N ASN A 370 -8.48 -3.95 12.90
CA ASN A 370 -8.59 -4.67 11.64
C ASN A 370 -8.99 -6.11 11.92
N LEU A 371 -10.06 -6.54 11.29
CA LEU A 371 -10.58 -7.91 11.36
C LEU A 371 -10.59 -8.52 9.97
N ALA A 372 -10.16 -9.77 9.87
CA ALA A 372 -10.21 -10.52 8.62
C ALA A 372 -10.66 -11.96 8.89
N GLN A 373 -11.61 -12.45 8.09
CA GLN A 373 -12.12 -13.80 8.23
C GLN A 373 -12.27 -14.48 6.87
N LYS A 374 -11.74 -15.68 6.74
CA LYS A 374 -12.03 -16.59 5.63
C LYS A 374 -13.33 -17.31 5.96
N ILE A 375 -14.40 -17.04 5.19
CA ILE A 375 -15.71 -17.68 5.38
C ILE A 375 -15.68 -19.09 4.81
N ASN A 376 -15.03 -19.26 3.67
CA ASN A 376 -14.78 -20.55 3.01
C ASN A 376 -13.63 -20.40 2.00
N HIS A 377 -13.35 -21.45 1.20
CA HIS A 377 -12.28 -21.45 0.22
C HIS A 377 -12.40 -20.39 -0.89
N LYS A 378 -13.58 -19.76 -1.05
CA LYS A 378 -13.84 -18.77 -2.11
C LYS A 378 -14.06 -17.37 -1.57
N TRP A 379 -14.50 -17.22 -0.34
CA TRP A 379 -14.95 -15.96 0.23
C TRP A 379 -14.19 -15.58 1.47
N SER A 380 -13.77 -14.33 1.51
CA SER A 380 -13.19 -13.70 2.70
C SER A 380 -13.80 -12.32 2.91
N VAL A 381 -13.93 -11.92 4.16
CA VAL A 381 -14.45 -10.61 4.58
C VAL A 381 -13.47 -9.92 5.50
N GLY A 382 -13.34 -8.61 5.38
CA GLY A 382 -12.52 -7.77 6.25
C GLY A 382 -13.25 -6.52 6.70
N LEU A 383 -12.95 -6.11 7.91
CA LEU A 383 -13.41 -4.85 8.51
C LEU A 383 -12.18 -4.11 9.04
N LEU A 384 -11.95 -2.90 8.55
CA LEU A 384 -10.89 -2.01 8.98
C LEU A 384 -11.54 -0.78 9.60
N LEU A 385 -11.23 -0.48 10.86
CA LEU A 385 -11.77 0.66 11.60
C LEU A 385 -10.62 1.52 12.15
N HIS A 386 -10.80 2.82 12.06
CA HIS A 386 -9.87 3.81 12.60
C HIS A 386 -10.65 4.96 13.22
N ASP A 387 -10.21 5.40 14.38
CA ASP A 387 -10.75 6.55 15.07
C ASP A 387 -9.61 7.36 15.69
N ASN A 388 -9.61 8.67 15.43
CA ASN A 388 -8.59 9.62 15.85
C ASN A 388 -9.23 10.76 16.63
N PHE A 389 -8.76 10.98 17.84
CA PHE A 389 -9.22 12.06 18.70
C PHE A 389 -8.09 13.05 18.96
N MET A 390 -8.35 14.33 18.74
CA MET A 390 -7.51 15.44 19.20
C MET A 390 -8.33 16.27 20.19
N TYR A 391 -7.94 16.29 21.46
CA TYR A 391 -8.73 16.92 22.52
C TYR A 391 -8.02 18.07 23.27
N ASN A 392 -6.73 18.31 23.01
CA ASN A 392 -5.98 19.34 23.69
C ASN A 392 -6.34 20.75 23.16
N LYS A 393 -7.19 21.45 23.90
CA LYS A 393 -7.63 22.81 23.57
C LYS A 393 -6.56 23.89 23.75
N ASN A 394 -5.48 23.60 24.48
CA ASN A 394 -4.50 24.58 24.93
C ASN A 394 -3.16 24.48 24.16
N MET A 395 -3.08 23.69 23.09
CA MET A 395 -1.85 23.55 22.32
C MET A 395 -1.55 24.85 21.56
N ASN A 396 -0.46 25.52 21.96
CA ASN A 396 -0.06 26.82 21.44
C ASN A 396 1.44 27.03 21.69
N PHE A 397 2.28 26.53 20.78
CA PHE A 397 3.74 26.68 20.85
C PHE A 397 4.19 28.10 20.53
N SER A 398 3.48 28.77 19.66
CA SER A 398 3.81 30.13 19.20
C SER A 398 3.39 31.23 20.18
N ASP A 399 2.64 30.90 21.23
CA ASP A 399 2.07 31.83 22.23
C ASP A 399 1.30 33.00 21.61
N ASN A 400 0.65 32.75 20.46
CA ASN A 400 -0.12 33.75 19.71
C ASN A 400 -1.63 33.71 20.00
N GLY A 401 -2.09 32.91 20.96
CA GLY A 401 -3.50 32.75 21.30
C GLY A 401 -4.28 31.79 20.39
N PHE A 402 -3.73 31.33 19.30
CA PHE A 402 -4.35 30.33 18.41
C PHE A 402 -3.94 28.90 18.81
N ARG A 403 -4.81 27.93 18.52
CA ARG A 403 -4.47 26.51 18.59
C ARG A 403 -3.63 26.13 17.40
N ASP A 404 -2.46 25.52 17.63
CA ASP A 404 -1.60 25.04 16.54
C ASP A 404 -2.21 23.90 15.73
N MET A 405 -3.14 23.14 16.34
CA MET A 405 -3.88 22.06 15.67
C MET A 405 -5.36 22.14 16.03
N PRO A 406 -6.26 21.89 15.08
CA PRO A 406 -7.69 21.80 15.38
C PRO A 406 -7.99 20.58 16.25
N ILE A 407 -8.94 20.75 17.17
CA ILE A 407 -9.47 19.67 18.01
C ILE A 407 -10.67 19.02 17.32
N GLY A 408 -10.92 17.76 17.60
CA GLY A 408 -12.05 17.04 17.02
C GLY A 408 -11.82 15.56 16.90
N ASN A 409 -12.61 14.94 16.04
CA ASN A 409 -12.60 13.51 15.81
C ASN A 409 -12.63 13.19 14.33
N THR A 410 -11.85 12.16 13.94
CA THR A 410 -11.89 11.56 12.61
C THR A 410 -12.17 10.07 12.74
N PHE A 411 -13.35 9.64 12.32
CA PHE A 411 -13.71 8.23 12.22
C PHE A 411 -13.68 7.77 10.78
N SER A 412 -13.05 6.63 10.51
CA SER A 412 -13.09 6.00 9.19
C SER A 412 -13.22 4.48 9.29
N GLY A 413 -13.86 3.88 8.29
CA GLY A 413 -14.08 2.45 8.25
C GLY A 413 -14.22 1.89 6.84
N ILE A 414 -13.78 0.66 6.65
CA ILE A 414 -13.91 -0.08 5.41
C ILE A 414 -14.44 -1.47 5.72
N ASN A 415 -15.56 -1.85 5.11
CA ASN A 415 -15.98 -3.24 5.01
C ASN A 415 -15.69 -3.70 3.59
N ARG A 416 -14.94 -4.80 3.45
CA ARG A 416 -14.49 -5.30 2.15
C ARG A 416 -14.60 -6.81 2.05
N TRP A 417 -14.86 -7.27 0.84
CA TRP A 417 -15.05 -8.67 0.50
C TRP A 417 -14.09 -9.09 -0.62
N HIS A 418 -13.66 -10.33 -0.56
CA HIS A 418 -12.85 -10.96 -1.59
C HIS A 418 -13.49 -12.28 -1.98
N TYR A 419 -13.57 -12.51 -3.29
CA TYR A 419 -14.06 -13.74 -3.88
C TYR A 419 -13.08 -14.27 -4.90
N GLU A 420 -12.77 -15.55 -4.84
CA GLU A 420 -11.95 -16.26 -5.80
C GLU A 420 -12.49 -17.66 -6.02
N ASN A 421 -12.76 -18.04 -7.28
CA ASN A 421 -13.39 -19.33 -7.58
C ASN A 421 -12.40 -20.44 -7.97
N GLY A 422 -11.10 -20.15 -8.05
CA GLY A 422 -10.06 -21.07 -8.54
C GLY A 422 -10.17 -21.43 -10.03
N LYS A 423 -11.10 -20.78 -10.77
CA LYS A 423 -11.35 -20.98 -12.20
C LYS A 423 -11.18 -19.71 -13.02
N GLY A 424 -10.37 -18.78 -12.50
CA GLY A 424 -10.00 -17.53 -13.16
C GLY A 424 -10.81 -16.30 -12.74
N ILE A 425 -11.92 -16.41 -11.99
CA ILE A 425 -12.67 -15.25 -11.50
C ILE A 425 -12.14 -14.83 -10.14
N ILE A 426 -11.73 -13.55 -10.04
CA ILE A 426 -11.36 -12.89 -8.79
C ILE A 426 -12.19 -11.61 -8.70
N ALA A 427 -12.83 -11.38 -7.56
CA ALA A 427 -13.59 -10.17 -7.31
C ALA A 427 -13.28 -9.60 -5.93
N GLN A 428 -13.27 -8.28 -5.85
CA GLN A 428 -13.14 -7.52 -4.61
C GLN A 428 -14.16 -6.38 -4.65
N PHE A 429 -14.89 -6.17 -3.56
CA PHE A 429 -15.82 -5.06 -3.44
C PHE A 429 -15.94 -4.64 -1.99
N GLY A 430 -16.44 -3.46 -1.77
CA GLY A 430 -16.62 -2.96 -0.42
C GLY A 430 -17.19 -1.56 -0.36
N VAL A 431 -17.39 -1.11 0.87
CA VAL A 431 -17.87 0.23 1.20
C VAL A 431 -16.90 0.85 2.19
N LYS A 432 -16.58 2.13 1.96
CA LYS A 432 -15.79 2.98 2.85
C LYS A 432 -16.66 4.10 3.39
N TYR A 433 -16.42 4.49 4.63
CA TYR A 433 -17.04 5.63 5.28
C TYR A 433 -15.98 6.46 5.99
N LEU A 434 -16.13 7.79 5.92
CA LEU A 434 -15.33 8.78 6.63
C LEU A 434 -16.23 9.83 7.24
N LEU A 435 -15.96 10.19 8.48
CA LEU A 435 -16.47 11.38 9.15
C LEU A 435 -15.27 12.08 9.82
N ASP A 436 -15.02 13.34 9.48
CA ASP A 436 -13.95 14.15 10.03
C ASP A 436 -14.56 15.48 10.50
N ASP A 437 -14.60 15.73 11.80
CA ASP A 437 -15.26 16.90 12.42
C ASP A 437 -14.24 17.59 13.34
N ARG A 438 -13.79 18.77 12.94
CA ARG A 438 -12.70 19.49 13.62
C ARG A 438 -13.02 20.98 13.78
N THR A 439 -12.52 21.55 14.88
CA THR A 439 -12.65 22.97 15.23
C THR A 439 -11.30 23.51 15.69
N GLY A 440 -10.89 24.64 15.13
CA GLY A 440 -9.65 25.34 15.44
C GLY A 440 -9.87 26.84 15.66
N GLY A 441 -8.79 27.63 15.61
CA GLY A 441 -8.80 29.06 15.83
C GLY A 441 -8.29 29.47 17.21
N GLN A 442 -8.72 30.63 17.72
CA GLN A 442 -8.33 31.13 19.03
C GLN A 442 -8.74 30.17 20.15
N LYS A 443 -7.97 30.12 21.24
CA LYS A 443 -8.23 29.20 22.37
C LYS A 443 -9.58 29.45 23.06
N GLU A 444 -10.02 30.67 23.08
CA GLU A 444 -11.28 31.14 23.67
C GLU A 444 -12.50 30.87 22.79
N PHE A 445 -12.28 30.55 21.48
CA PHE A 445 -13.36 30.34 20.51
C PHE A 445 -14.33 29.24 20.97
N ASN A 446 -15.62 29.62 21.00
CA ASN A 446 -16.73 28.72 21.29
C ASN A 446 -17.66 28.63 20.08
N ILE A 447 -17.79 27.47 19.50
CA ILE A 447 -18.57 27.22 18.26
C ILE A 447 -20.04 27.62 18.39
N ASN A 448 -20.63 27.60 19.62
CA ASN A 448 -22.05 27.92 19.81
C ASN A 448 -22.34 29.42 19.87
N SER A 449 -21.36 30.25 20.25
CA SER A 449 -21.54 31.72 20.39
C SER A 449 -20.77 32.53 19.37
N ASP A 450 -19.64 32.00 18.87
CA ASP A 450 -18.68 32.83 18.16
C ASP A 450 -18.57 32.48 16.65
N LYS A 451 -19.21 31.37 16.22
CA LYS A 451 -19.19 30.94 14.81
C LYS A 451 -19.74 32.02 13.90
N LEU A 452 -18.94 32.42 12.89
CA LEU A 452 -19.28 33.44 11.91
C LEU A 452 -19.60 34.81 12.55
N THR A 453 -18.95 35.13 13.68
CA THR A 453 -19.01 36.47 14.36
C THR A 453 -17.57 37.00 14.49
N THR A 454 -17.47 38.24 14.98
CA THR A 454 -16.20 38.90 15.29
C THR A 454 -15.80 38.82 16.78
N ASN A 455 -16.48 37.98 17.58
CA ASN A 455 -16.17 37.87 19.01
C ASN A 455 -14.84 37.20 19.24
N SER A 456 -14.63 36.02 18.60
CA SER A 456 -13.38 35.27 18.62
C SER A 456 -13.23 34.58 17.28
N TYR A 457 -12.01 34.56 16.75
CA TYR A 457 -11.74 33.91 15.47
C TYR A 457 -11.77 32.40 15.60
N GLY A 458 -12.65 31.74 14.87
CA GLY A 458 -12.74 30.30 14.81
C GLY A 458 -12.80 29.78 13.39
N LEU A 459 -12.37 28.55 13.23
CA LEU A 459 -12.56 27.79 12.01
C LEU A 459 -13.04 26.38 12.36
N GLY A 460 -13.69 25.76 11.40
CA GLY A 460 -14.09 24.37 11.54
C GLY A 460 -14.48 23.79 10.22
N PHE A 461 -14.36 22.48 10.13
CA PHE A 461 -14.82 21.72 8.98
C PHE A 461 -15.38 20.38 9.44
N ARG A 462 -16.46 19.99 8.76
CA ARG A 462 -17.07 18.69 8.89
C ARG A 462 -17.10 18.05 7.51
N ASN A 463 -16.36 16.98 7.34
CA ASN A 463 -16.27 16.22 6.11
C ASN A 463 -16.96 14.89 6.30
N GLU A 464 -17.78 14.50 5.34
CA GLU A 464 -18.40 13.18 5.30
C GLU A 464 -18.20 12.59 3.91
N ARG A 465 -17.75 11.32 3.85
CA ARG A 465 -17.57 10.61 2.58
C ARG A 465 -18.06 9.19 2.68
N VAL A 466 -18.88 8.80 1.72
CA VAL A 466 -19.26 7.41 1.47
C VAL A 466 -18.71 7.00 0.12
N GLU A 467 -18.08 5.83 0.04
CA GLU A 467 -17.53 5.31 -1.21
C GLU A 467 -17.83 3.82 -1.32
N GLY A 468 -18.40 3.41 -2.45
CA GLY A 468 -18.51 2.02 -2.88
C GLY A 468 -17.49 1.70 -3.96
N PHE A 469 -16.89 0.52 -3.91
CA PHE A 469 -15.95 0.07 -4.94
C PHE A 469 -16.15 -1.39 -5.30
N ALA A 470 -15.82 -1.74 -6.55
CA ALA A 470 -15.78 -3.12 -7.02
C ALA A 470 -14.66 -3.30 -8.06
N LYS A 471 -13.95 -4.42 -7.97
CA LYS A 471 -12.97 -4.87 -8.95
C LYS A 471 -13.30 -6.32 -9.29
N ILE A 472 -13.47 -6.62 -10.58
CA ILE A 472 -13.79 -7.96 -11.05
C ILE A 472 -12.79 -8.29 -12.14
N GLY A 473 -12.05 -9.37 -11.97
CA GLY A 473 -11.08 -9.88 -12.92
C GLY A 473 -11.41 -11.29 -13.37
N TYR A 474 -11.17 -11.56 -14.64
CA TYR A 474 -11.21 -12.90 -15.19
C TYR A 474 -9.90 -13.20 -15.90
N VAL A 475 -9.16 -14.18 -15.39
CA VAL A 475 -7.96 -14.74 -16.03
C VAL A 475 -8.36 -16.00 -16.78
N PHE A 476 -8.07 -16.08 -18.07
CA PHE A 476 -8.44 -17.22 -18.90
C PHE A 476 -7.63 -18.45 -18.49
N PRO A 477 -8.24 -19.55 -18.03
CA PRO A 477 -7.53 -20.71 -17.53
C PRO A 477 -6.60 -21.38 -18.56
N THR A 478 -6.97 -21.32 -19.85
CA THR A 478 -6.21 -21.86 -20.97
C THR A 478 -5.09 -20.95 -21.47
N ASN A 479 -5.13 -19.66 -21.10
CA ASN A 479 -4.10 -18.68 -21.45
C ASN A 479 -3.99 -17.66 -20.31
N LYS A 480 -3.11 -17.92 -19.36
CA LYS A 480 -2.91 -17.07 -18.15
C LYS A 480 -2.39 -15.66 -18.48
N HIS A 481 -1.92 -15.43 -19.72
CA HIS A 481 -1.50 -14.11 -20.17
C HIS A 481 -2.70 -13.22 -20.51
N ARG A 482 -3.83 -13.86 -20.89
CA ARG A 482 -5.05 -13.18 -21.24
C ARG A 482 -5.90 -12.95 -20.00
N SER A 483 -6.25 -11.70 -19.78
CA SER A 483 -7.21 -11.36 -18.73
C SER A 483 -8.04 -10.14 -19.08
N ILE A 484 -9.21 -10.07 -18.49
CA ILE A 484 -10.10 -8.92 -18.54
C ILE A 484 -10.40 -8.47 -17.12
N GLY A 485 -10.38 -7.17 -16.88
CA GLY A 485 -10.66 -6.58 -15.57
C GLY A 485 -11.59 -5.40 -15.68
N LEU A 486 -12.53 -5.33 -14.75
CA LEU A 486 -13.43 -4.19 -14.58
C LEU A 486 -13.20 -3.59 -13.19
N GLN A 487 -12.95 -2.29 -13.16
CA GLN A 487 -12.79 -1.50 -11.95
C GLN A 487 -13.91 -0.47 -11.88
N LEU A 488 -14.61 -0.41 -10.75
CA LEU A 488 -15.72 0.50 -10.51
C LEU A 488 -15.54 1.19 -9.16
N SER A 489 -15.82 2.47 -9.09
CA SER A 489 -16.02 3.17 -7.81
C SER A 489 -17.05 4.28 -7.96
N ALA A 490 -17.75 4.55 -6.88
CA ALA A 490 -18.65 5.69 -6.76
C ALA A 490 -18.53 6.27 -5.35
N SER A 491 -18.51 7.59 -5.24
CA SER A 491 -18.43 8.25 -3.93
C SER A 491 -19.28 9.52 -3.90
N ASN A 492 -19.76 9.84 -2.70
CA ASN A 492 -20.28 11.16 -2.36
C ASN A 492 -19.42 11.71 -1.22
N TYR A 493 -18.95 12.94 -1.41
CA TYR A 493 -18.18 13.72 -0.43
C TYR A 493 -18.91 15.00 -0.16
N ASN A 494 -19.05 15.36 1.10
CA ASN A 494 -19.71 16.58 1.57
C ASN A 494 -18.81 17.24 2.61
N GLN A 495 -18.56 18.55 2.45
CA GLN A 495 -17.81 19.38 3.37
C GLN A 495 -18.62 20.61 3.74
N ALA A 496 -18.77 20.85 5.03
CA ALA A 496 -19.24 22.11 5.58
C ALA A 496 -18.11 22.77 6.36
N SER A 497 -17.71 23.98 5.99
CA SER A 497 -16.57 24.65 6.62
C SER A 497 -16.77 26.16 6.81
N TYR A 498 -16.10 26.70 7.81
CA TYR A 498 -16.07 28.14 8.10
C TYR A 498 -14.68 28.57 8.58
N PHE A 499 -14.31 29.83 8.28
CA PHE A 499 -13.01 30.41 8.60
C PHE A 499 -13.24 31.87 8.97
N GLY A 500 -13.36 32.20 10.29
CA GLY A 500 -13.78 33.52 10.76
C GLY A 500 -15.16 33.88 10.22
N LEU A 501 -15.22 34.85 9.32
CA LEU A 501 -16.47 35.30 8.67
C LEU A 501 -16.74 34.64 7.31
N ASN A 502 -15.79 33.85 6.80
CA ASN A 502 -15.94 33.14 5.53
C ASN A 502 -16.56 31.76 5.77
N SER A 503 -17.42 31.31 4.85
CA SER A 503 -17.81 29.90 4.75
C SER A 503 -17.52 29.36 3.35
N TYR A 504 -17.14 28.07 3.31
CA TYR A 504 -16.94 27.33 2.09
C TYR A 504 -17.49 25.92 2.27
N ASP A 505 -18.66 25.69 1.68
CA ASP A 505 -19.31 24.39 1.70
C ASP A 505 -19.24 23.78 0.31
N ASN A 506 -18.97 22.48 0.22
CA ASN A 506 -18.88 21.81 -1.05
C ASN A 506 -19.42 20.39 -1.01
N GLU A 507 -19.92 19.93 -2.16
CA GLU A 507 -20.34 18.56 -2.38
C GLU A 507 -19.77 18.05 -3.70
N GLN A 508 -19.24 16.83 -3.68
CA GLN A 508 -18.77 16.12 -4.86
C GLN A 508 -19.38 14.74 -4.93
N THR A 509 -20.08 14.45 -6.04
CA THR A 509 -20.47 13.09 -6.41
C THR A 509 -19.56 12.61 -7.53
N ASN A 510 -18.89 11.48 -7.35
CA ASN A 510 -17.97 10.89 -8.30
C ASN A 510 -18.43 9.50 -8.73
N ALA A 511 -18.22 9.15 -10.00
CA ALA A 511 -18.34 7.80 -10.52
C ALA A 511 -17.17 7.49 -11.45
N TYR A 512 -16.59 6.32 -11.33
CA TYR A 512 -15.46 5.85 -12.13
C TYR A 512 -15.70 4.42 -12.60
N ALA A 513 -15.40 4.17 -13.87
CA ALA A 513 -15.39 2.85 -14.48
C ALA A 513 -14.15 2.70 -15.36
N ASN A 514 -13.46 1.57 -15.29
CA ASN A 514 -12.29 1.27 -16.12
C ASN A 514 -12.32 -0.21 -16.52
N LEU A 515 -12.43 -0.47 -17.80
CA LEU A 515 -12.38 -1.80 -18.41
C LEU A 515 -11.00 -2.01 -19.03
N LEU A 516 -10.32 -3.07 -18.64
CA LEU A 516 -8.98 -3.42 -19.09
C LEU A 516 -9.00 -4.81 -19.72
N PHE A 517 -8.32 -4.95 -20.82
CA PHE A 517 -8.00 -6.23 -21.44
C PHE A 517 -6.49 -6.30 -21.67
N GLN A 518 -5.86 -7.41 -21.32
CA GLN A 518 -4.44 -7.64 -21.59
C GLN A 518 -4.21 -9.03 -22.18
N ASP A 519 -3.19 -9.12 -23.05
CA ASP A 519 -2.75 -10.36 -23.67
C ASP A 519 -1.32 -10.20 -24.21
N ILE A 520 -0.81 -11.23 -24.87
CA ILE A 520 0.48 -11.23 -25.57
C ILE A 520 0.26 -11.43 -27.08
N ILE A 521 1.22 -10.97 -27.90
CA ILE A 521 1.25 -11.21 -29.34
C ILE A 521 2.36 -12.21 -29.62
N GLY A 522 2.00 -13.47 -29.89
CA GLY A 522 2.94 -14.54 -30.20
C GLY A 522 3.76 -15.02 -29.00
N SER A 523 4.51 -14.14 -28.35
CA SER A 523 5.36 -14.46 -27.23
C SER A 523 5.27 -13.41 -26.11
N VAL A 524 5.82 -13.70 -24.94
CA VAL A 524 5.94 -12.77 -23.79
C VAL A 524 6.79 -11.54 -24.09
N THR A 525 7.56 -11.54 -25.18
CA THR A 525 8.27 -10.37 -25.70
C THR A 525 7.34 -9.20 -26.02
N HIS A 526 6.13 -9.51 -26.46
CA HIS A 526 5.14 -8.55 -26.94
C HIS A 526 3.88 -8.62 -26.10
N LYS A 527 3.78 -7.77 -25.07
CA LYS A 527 2.60 -7.67 -24.20
C LYS A 527 1.82 -6.42 -24.57
N TYR A 528 0.51 -6.49 -24.53
CA TYR A 528 -0.31 -5.31 -24.72
C TYR A 528 -1.45 -5.26 -23.72
N LYS A 529 -1.88 -4.05 -23.45
CA LYS A 529 -3.01 -3.73 -22.60
C LYS A 529 -3.84 -2.66 -23.32
N VAL A 530 -5.13 -2.91 -23.47
CA VAL A 530 -6.07 -1.95 -24.05
C VAL A 530 -7.25 -1.79 -23.13
N GLY A 531 -7.92 -0.66 -23.22
CA GLY A 531 -9.08 -0.45 -22.35
C GLY A 531 -9.82 0.84 -22.64
N ALA A 532 -10.90 1.01 -21.89
CA ALA A 532 -11.72 2.21 -21.91
C ALA A 532 -12.08 2.60 -20.48
N SER A 533 -12.13 3.89 -20.22
CA SER A 533 -12.54 4.38 -18.91
C SER A 533 -13.49 5.56 -19.01
N MET A 534 -14.28 5.71 -17.97
CA MET A 534 -15.17 6.86 -17.77
C MET A 534 -14.98 7.37 -16.35
N GLN A 535 -14.87 8.67 -16.23
CA GLN A 535 -14.83 9.39 -14.97
C GLN A 535 -15.87 10.49 -15.03
N PHE A 536 -16.76 10.52 -14.05
CA PHE A 536 -17.80 11.54 -13.90
C PHE A 536 -17.68 12.17 -12.53
N ASP A 537 -17.71 13.50 -12.50
CA ASP A 537 -17.72 14.30 -11.30
C ASP A 537 -18.81 15.36 -11.37
N LYS A 538 -19.66 15.42 -10.39
CA LYS A 538 -20.57 16.53 -10.12
C LYS A 538 -20.02 17.32 -8.95
N TYR A 539 -19.84 18.61 -9.12
CA TYR A 539 -19.30 19.54 -8.15
C TYR A 539 -20.33 20.64 -7.85
N ASP A 540 -20.62 20.82 -6.57
CA ASP A 540 -21.45 21.91 -6.05
C ASP A 540 -20.64 22.65 -4.97
N GLU A 541 -20.44 23.97 -5.14
CA GLU A 541 -19.66 24.80 -4.20
C GLU A 541 -20.49 26.02 -3.78
N ASN A 542 -20.44 26.34 -2.49
CA ASN A 542 -21.06 27.53 -1.91
C ASN A 542 -19.99 28.33 -1.16
N LEU A 543 -19.71 29.53 -1.62
CA LEU A 543 -18.82 30.49 -1.00
C LEU A 543 -19.62 31.62 -0.44
N ALA A 544 -19.40 31.95 0.83
CA ALA A 544 -20.02 33.13 1.40
C ALA A 544 -19.10 33.83 2.40
N ARG A 545 -19.27 35.14 2.52
CA ARG A 545 -18.71 35.96 3.58
C ARG A 545 -19.84 36.75 4.23
N VAL A 546 -19.91 36.71 5.55
CA VAL A 546 -20.95 37.39 6.32
C VAL A 546 -21.04 38.85 5.90
N SER A 547 -22.23 39.30 5.51
CA SER A 547 -22.57 40.68 5.08
C SER A 547 -21.79 41.20 3.86
N ASP A 548 -21.20 40.34 3.05
CA ASP A 548 -20.41 40.74 1.86
C ASP A 548 -20.88 40.04 0.59
N TYR A 549 -20.58 38.74 0.40
CA TYR A 549 -20.96 37.98 -0.80
C TYR A 549 -21.48 36.58 -0.49
N GLN A 550 -22.25 36.04 -1.43
CA GLN A 550 -22.66 34.65 -1.48
C GLN A 550 -22.70 34.18 -2.93
N TYR A 551 -21.95 33.10 -3.23
CA TYR A 551 -21.90 32.53 -4.56
C TYR A 551 -22.10 31.00 -4.51
N THR A 552 -22.80 30.49 -5.52
CA THR A 552 -22.98 29.07 -5.76
C THR A 552 -22.39 28.72 -7.12
N ILE A 553 -21.51 27.73 -7.18
CA ILE A 553 -20.86 27.25 -8.39
C ILE A 553 -21.25 25.80 -8.58
N GLN A 554 -21.72 25.47 -9.79
CA GLN A 554 -22.06 24.09 -10.16
C GLN A 554 -21.30 23.69 -11.40
N ARG A 555 -20.73 22.50 -11.38
CA ARG A 555 -19.99 21.95 -12.50
C ARG A 555 -20.21 20.45 -12.62
N ASN A 556 -20.50 20.00 -13.85
CA ASN A 556 -20.51 18.59 -14.20
C ASN A 556 -19.37 18.33 -15.17
N GLU A 557 -18.45 17.46 -14.81
CA GLU A 557 -17.31 17.09 -15.62
C GLU A 557 -17.34 15.59 -15.91
N ALA A 558 -17.32 15.24 -17.18
CA ALA A 558 -17.29 13.86 -17.65
C ALA A 558 -16.09 13.67 -18.59
N VAL A 559 -15.23 12.73 -18.26
CA VAL A 559 -14.09 12.36 -19.12
C VAL A 559 -14.22 10.91 -19.49
N THR A 560 -14.35 10.65 -20.78
CA THR A 560 -14.43 9.29 -21.34
C THR A 560 -13.27 9.08 -22.30
N GLY A 561 -12.56 7.97 -22.18
CA GLY A 561 -11.38 7.75 -22.98
C GLY A 561 -11.08 6.29 -23.26
N VAL A 562 -10.25 6.08 -24.27
CA VAL A 562 -9.68 4.79 -24.64
C VAL A 562 -8.17 4.85 -24.54
N PHE A 563 -7.55 3.73 -24.23
CA PHE A 563 -6.09 3.66 -24.12
C PHE A 563 -5.54 2.35 -24.65
N ALA A 564 -4.28 2.42 -25.07
CA ALA A 564 -3.47 1.27 -25.43
C ALA A 564 -2.07 1.45 -24.83
N GLU A 565 -1.54 0.37 -24.27
CA GLU A 565 -0.18 0.29 -23.74
C GLU A 565 0.47 -0.97 -24.31
N TYR A 566 1.64 -0.82 -24.88
CA TYR A 566 2.41 -1.90 -25.46
C TYR A 566 3.75 -2.00 -24.77
N THR A 567 4.10 -3.20 -24.34
CA THR A 567 5.39 -3.51 -23.70
C THR A 567 6.18 -4.45 -24.61
N PHE A 568 7.37 -4.01 -24.96
CA PHE A 568 8.34 -4.77 -25.74
C PHE A 568 9.52 -5.17 -24.85
N SER A 569 9.68 -6.46 -24.60
CA SER A 569 10.72 -7.05 -23.74
C SER A 569 11.48 -8.11 -24.53
N PRO A 570 12.37 -7.74 -25.47
CA PRO A 570 13.09 -8.69 -26.31
C PRO A 570 14.13 -9.53 -25.55
N THR A 571 14.61 -9.00 -24.43
CA THR A 571 15.53 -9.67 -23.53
C THR A 571 15.15 -9.32 -22.07
N GLU A 572 15.65 -10.06 -21.11
CA GLU A 572 15.47 -9.75 -19.67
C GLU A 572 16.08 -8.38 -19.28
N ASN A 573 17.02 -7.89 -20.08
CA ASN A 573 17.79 -6.69 -19.83
C ASN A 573 17.20 -5.42 -20.45
N PHE A 574 16.17 -5.54 -21.29
CA PHE A 574 15.61 -4.39 -22.00
C PHE A 574 14.09 -4.45 -22.06
N ASP A 575 13.45 -3.38 -21.61
CA ASP A 575 12.02 -3.15 -21.75
C ASP A 575 11.76 -1.78 -22.35
N ALA A 576 10.78 -1.72 -23.27
CA ALA A 576 10.20 -0.50 -23.77
C ALA A 576 8.68 -0.55 -23.56
N VAL A 577 8.13 0.45 -22.88
CA VAL A 577 6.69 0.60 -22.69
C VAL A 577 6.25 1.86 -23.42
N LEU A 578 5.32 1.71 -24.32
CA LEU A 578 4.70 2.80 -25.08
C LEU A 578 3.21 2.82 -24.78
N GLY A 579 2.72 3.91 -24.27
CA GLY A 579 1.32 4.11 -23.95
C GLY A 579 0.75 5.34 -24.66
N ILE A 580 -0.47 5.21 -25.15
CA ILE A 580 -1.25 6.32 -25.66
C ILE A 580 -2.67 6.24 -25.11
N ARG A 581 -3.19 7.40 -24.74
CA ARG A 581 -4.54 7.54 -24.24
C ARG A 581 -5.20 8.73 -24.94
N GLN A 582 -6.40 8.54 -25.43
CA GLN A 582 -7.23 9.56 -26.06
C GLN A 582 -8.51 9.73 -25.24
N ASP A 583 -8.73 10.93 -24.74
CA ASP A 583 -9.87 11.26 -23.88
C ASP A 583 -10.69 12.39 -24.47
N TYR A 584 -11.97 12.39 -24.14
CA TYR A 584 -12.91 13.48 -24.39
C TYR A 584 -13.43 14.00 -23.06
N ASN A 585 -13.15 15.26 -22.78
CA ASN A 585 -13.71 15.99 -21.64
C ASN A 585 -14.85 16.87 -22.15
N ASN A 586 -16.03 16.77 -21.54
CA ASN A 586 -17.20 17.54 -21.97
C ASN A 586 -17.03 19.06 -21.86
N LEU A 587 -16.09 19.56 -21.02
CA LEU A 587 -15.81 20.99 -20.84
C LEU A 587 -14.72 21.48 -21.81
N TYR A 588 -13.70 20.64 -22.10
CA TYR A 588 -12.48 21.07 -22.79
C TYR A 588 -12.21 20.33 -24.11
N GLY A 589 -13.09 19.38 -24.49
CA GLY A 589 -12.95 18.63 -25.74
C GLY A 589 -11.91 17.52 -25.70
N TRP A 590 -11.36 17.18 -26.87
CA TRP A 590 -10.41 16.06 -27.05
C TRP A 590 -9.00 16.42 -26.60
N PHE A 591 -8.35 15.46 -25.93
CA PHE A 591 -6.94 15.55 -25.59
C PHE A 591 -6.25 14.18 -25.59
N THR A 592 -4.94 14.19 -25.80
CA THR A 592 -4.10 12.98 -25.90
C THR A 592 -3.02 13.00 -24.82
N THR A 593 -2.80 11.87 -24.15
CA THR A 593 -1.74 11.68 -23.16
C THR A 593 -0.81 10.53 -23.60
N PRO A 594 0.22 10.80 -24.38
CA PRO A 594 1.26 9.82 -24.72
C PRO A 594 2.23 9.65 -23.56
N ARG A 595 2.75 8.43 -23.40
CA ARG A 595 3.74 8.07 -22.38
C ARG A 595 4.70 7.03 -22.94
N ALA A 596 5.98 7.15 -22.58
CA ALA A 596 7.04 6.20 -22.96
C ALA A 596 7.98 5.95 -21.79
N VAL A 597 8.36 4.70 -21.58
CA VAL A 597 9.37 4.29 -20.62
C VAL A 597 10.32 3.31 -21.28
N LEU A 598 11.62 3.52 -21.11
CA LEU A 598 12.67 2.60 -21.51
C LEU A 598 13.43 2.16 -20.25
N ARG A 599 13.62 0.87 -20.09
CA ARG A 599 14.47 0.28 -19.05
C ARG A 599 15.58 -0.50 -19.73
N TYR A 600 16.80 -0.28 -19.30
CA TYR A 600 17.97 -1.02 -19.74
C TYR A 600 18.82 -1.45 -18.55
N GLN A 601 19.11 -2.75 -18.46
CA GLN A 601 19.88 -3.37 -17.39
C GLN A 601 21.04 -4.15 -17.99
N PRO A 602 22.20 -3.51 -18.23
CA PRO A 602 23.35 -4.16 -18.87
C PRO A 602 23.94 -5.34 -18.07
N GLY A 603 23.59 -5.46 -16.82
CA GLY A 603 23.98 -6.54 -15.91
C GLY A 603 23.05 -6.54 -14.69
N GLU A 604 23.22 -7.50 -13.79
CA GLU A 604 22.32 -7.67 -12.62
C GLU A 604 22.33 -6.49 -11.64
N SER A 605 23.38 -5.70 -11.65
CA SER A 605 23.63 -4.65 -10.64
C SER A 605 23.25 -3.24 -11.07
N THR A 606 23.11 -2.96 -12.37
CA THR A 606 22.90 -1.60 -12.88
C THR A 606 21.63 -1.52 -13.69
N THR A 607 20.75 -0.58 -13.37
CA THR A 607 19.51 -0.34 -14.12
C THR A 607 19.42 1.14 -14.53
N PHE A 608 19.25 1.40 -15.80
CA PHE A 608 18.96 2.71 -16.38
C PHE A 608 17.48 2.76 -16.75
N ARG A 609 16.82 3.88 -16.46
CA ARG A 609 15.46 4.14 -16.96
C ARG A 609 15.34 5.55 -17.48
N ILE A 610 14.63 5.69 -18.61
CA ILE A 610 14.22 6.96 -19.18
C ILE A 610 12.72 6.94 -19.30
N SER A 611 12.05 7.99 -18.90
CA SER A 611 10.60 8.12 -19.00
C SER A 611 10.23 9.50 -19.53
N SER A 612 9.19 9.58 -20.37
CA SER A 612 8.63 10.85 -20.80
C SER A 612 7.14 10.69 -21.09
N GLY A 613 6.34 11.70 -20.71
CA GLY A 613 4.91 11.67 -20.98
C GLY A 613 4.19 12.93 -20.55
N ARG A 614 2.96 13.02 -21.04
CA ARG A 614 2.05 14.13 -20.81
C ARG A 614 1.00 13.76 -19.77
N GLY A 615 0.65 14.71 -18.90
CA GLY A 615 -0.49 14.65 -17.98
C GLY A 615 -1.37 15.89 -18.12
N GLN A 616 -2.64 15.75 -17.76
CA GLN A 616 -3.62 16.84 -17.79
C GLN A 616 -4.59 16.72 -16.61
N ARG A 617 -5.02 17.86 -16.04
CA ARG A 617 -6.03 17.89 -14.98
C ARG A 617 -6.83 19.19 -15.01
N THR A 618 -8.01 19.16 -14.39
CA THR A 618 -8.81 20.35 -14.10
C THR A 618 -8.55 20.81 -12.67
N ALA A 619 -8.28 22.08 -12.45
CA ALA A 619 -8.05 22.65 -11.13
C ALA A 619 -9.36 22.84 -10.36
N ASN A 620 -9.32 22.66 -9.03
CA ASN A 620 -10.39 23.01 -8.09
C ASN A 620 -9.87 24.09 -7.14
N ILE A 621 -9.80 25.32 -7.65
CA ILE A 621 -8.98 26.41 -7.08
C ILE A 621 -9.31 26.72 -5.61
N PHE A 622 -10.58 26.64 -5.19
CA PHE A 622 -10.97 26.94 -3.82
C PHE A 622 -10.70 25.77 -2.88
N ALA A 623 -11.11 24.57 -3.25
CA ALA A 623 -10.87 23.37 -2.44
C ALA A 623 -9.38 23.08 -2.26
N GLU A 624 -8.57 23.26 -3.32
CA GLU A 624 -7.12 23.02 -3.29
C GLU A 624 -6.34 24.06 -2.49
N ASN A 625 -6.97 25.20 -2.15
CA ASN A 625 -6.36 26.32 -1.46
C ASN A 625 -7.20 26.82 -0.26
N LEU A 626 -7.70 25.90 0.59
CA LEU A 626 -8.59 26.23 1.73
C LEU A 626 -8.03 27.31 2.66
N GLY A 627 -6.70 27.43 2.79
CA GLY A 627 -6.04 28.44 3.60
C GLY A 627 -6.35 29.88 3.16
N ILE A 628 -6.80 30.13 1.92
CA ILE A 628 -7.19 31.50 1.47
C ILE A 628 -8.36 32.03 2.26
N PHE A 629 -9.30 31.16 2.68
CA PHE A 629 -10.44 31.55 3.51
C PHE A 629 -10.04 31.88 4.94
N ALA A 630 -8.89 31.37 5.41
CA ALA A 630 -8.31 31.70 6.70
C ALA A 630 -7.31 32.88 6.60
N SER A 631 -7.56 33.81 5.73
CA SER A 631 -6.78 35.03 5.57
C SER A 631 -7.68 36.23 5.24
N SER A 632 -7.12 37.43 5.37
CA SER A 632 -7.79 38.68 4.97
C SER A 632 -7.60 39.02 3.49
N ARG A 633 -6.93 38.17 2.71
CA ARG A 633 -6.69 38.40 1.28
C ARG A 633 -8.01 38.39 0.51
N SER A 634 -8.18 39.37 -0.35
CA SER A 634 -9.30 39.35 -1.30
C SER A 634 -8.94 38.52 -2.53
N ILE A 635 -9.90 37.77 -3.06
CA ILE A 635 -9.73 36.99 -4.29
C ILE A 635 -9.95 37.94 -5.48
N THR A 636 -8.92 38.13 -6.30
CA THR A 636 -8.96 38.96 -7.49
C THR A 636 -9.99 38.43 -8.50
N SER A 637 -10.85 39.26 -9.03
CA SER A 637 -11.85 38.91 -10.05
C SER A 637 -12.79 37.77 -9.63
N LEU A 638 -13.10 37.64 -8.33
CA LEU A 638 -13.94 36.56 -7.78
C LEU A 638 -15.23 36.38 -8.56
N ASN A 639 -15.94 37.46 -8.88
CA ASN A 639 -17.19 37.38 -9.61
C ASN A 639 -17.03 36.70 -10.98
N SER A 640 -15.96 36.99 -11.74
CA SER A 640 -15.67 36.36 -13.01
C SER A 640 -15.37 34.87 -12.84
N LEU A 641 -14.58 34.49 -11.81
CA LEU A 641 -14.24 33.10 -11.53
C LEU A 641 -15.48 32.27 -11.18
N VAL A 642 -16.46 32.83 -10.45
CA VAL A 642 -17.61 32.06 -9.96
C VAL A 642 -18.79 32.04 -10.94
N THR A 643 -18.85 32.96 -11.93
CA THR A 643 -19.92 33.02 -12.93
C THR A 643 -19.54 32.38 -14.26
N GLY A 644 -18.34 31.90 -14.39
CA GLY A 644 -17.81 31.31 -15.63
C GLY A 644 -18.49 30.02 -16.07
N ALA A 645 -18.57 29.83 -17.39
CA ALA A 645 -19.26 28.68 -18.00
C ALA A 645 -18.50 27.34 -17.82
N ASN A 646 -17.17 27.39 -17.72
CA ASN A 646 -16.29 26.24 -17.48
C ASN A 646 -15.72 26.32 -16.06
N ALA A 647 -14.89 25.39 -15.66
CA ALA A 647 -14.21 25.40 -14.36
C ALA A 647 -13.52 26.77 -14.14
N TYR A 648 -14.19 27.69 -13.45
CA TYR A 648 -13.70 29.03 -13.06
C TYR A 648 -13.18 29.90 -14.23
N GLU A 649 -13.65 29.68 -15.46
CA GLU A 649 -13.10 30.30 -16.70
C GLU A 649 -11.61 29.97 -16.93
N LEU A 650 -11.09 28.93 -16.31
CA LEU A 650 -9.70 28.51 -16.40
C LEU A 650 -9.55 27.30 -17.34
N ALA A 651 -8.54 27.31 -18.18
CA ALA A 651 -8.18 26.17 -19.00
C ALA A 651 -7.47 25.07 -18.15
N PRO A 652 -7.55 23.80 -18.57
CA PRO A 652 -6.96 22.70 -17.83
C PRO A 652 -5.43 22.81 -17.74
N GLU A 653 -4.88 22.32 -16.66
CA GLU A 653 -3.44 22.23 -16.45
C GLU A 653 -2.85 21.08 -17.25
N VAL A 654 -1.73 21.34 -17.91
CA VAL A 654 -1.06 20.39 -18.81
C VAL A 654 0.43 20.44 -18.58
N SER A 655 1.06 19.31 -18.37
CA SER A 655 2.51 19.23 -18.25
C SER A 655 3.13 18.04 -18.97
N TRP A 656 4.39 18.20 -19.36
CA TRP A 656 5.27 17.12 -19.75
C TRP A 656 6.27 16.85 -18.65
N ASN A 657 6.38 15.57 -18.27
CA ASN A 657 7.40 15.10 -17.36
C ASN A 657 8.40 14.23 -18.12
N THR A 658 9.68 14.46 -17.90
CA THR A 658 10.78 13.65 -18.43
C THR A 658 11.71 13.28 -17.29
N GLY A 659 12.02 12.01 -17.15
CA GLY A 659 12.85 11.46 -16.10
C GLY A 659 13.97 10.58 -16.62
N PHE A 660 15.12 10.65 -15.94
CA PHE A 660 16.23 9.73 -16.11
C PHE A 660 16.65 9.22 -14.73
N THR A 661 16.78 7.90 -14.58
CA THR A 661 17.20 7.29 -13.31
C THR A 661 18.26 6.24 -13.53
N VAL A 662 19.18 6.16 -12.59
CA VAL A 662 20.23 5.14 -12.51
C VAL A 662 20.18 4.51 -11.13
N ASP A 663 19.97 3.22 -11.09
CA ASP A 663 20.03 2.41 -9.87
C ASP A 663 21.21 1.46 -9.97
N GLN A 664 22.15 1.55 -9.02
CA GLN A 664 23.35 0.71 -8.95
C GLN A 664 23.36 -0.08 -7.64
N GLN A 665 23.37 -1.40 -7.75
CA GLN A 665 23.57 -2.30 -6.62
C GLN A 665 25.03 -2.75 -6.56
N PHE A 666 25.60 -2.86 -5.38
CA PHE A 666 26.97 -3.35 -5.19
C PHE A 666 27.15 -3.93 -3.78
N SER A 667 28.25 -4.62 -3.56
CA SER A 667 28.59 -5.09 -2.22
C SER A 667 29.61 -4.14 -1.60
N LEU A 668 29.32 -3.64 -0.40
CA LEU A 668 30.22 -2.83 0.40
C LEU A 668 30.58 -3.58 1.68
N PHE A 669 31.85 -3.91 1.87
CA PHE A 669 32.33 -4.74 2.99
C PHE A 669 31.57 -6.08 3.11
N GLY A 670 31.29 -6.74 1.96
CA GLY A 670 30.55 -7.99 1.91
C GLY A 670 29.05 -7.91 2.21
N ARG A 671 28.47 -6.68 2.16
CA ARG A 671 27.04 -6.43 2.44
C ARG A 671 26.39 -5.65 1.31
N GLU A 672 25.08 -5.85 1.15
CA GLU A 672 24.31 -5.17 0.12
C GLU A 672 24.32 -3.65 0.31
N SER A 673 24.62 -2.95 -0.75
CA SER A 673 24.61 -1.50 -0.87
C SER A 673 23.99 -1.10 -2.20
N GLY A 674 23.28 0.02 -2.27
CA GLY A 674 22.70 0.52 -3.50
C GLY A 674 22.70 2.04 -3.54
N ILE A 675 23.05 2.58 -4.69
CA ILE A 675 22.95 4.03 -4.99
C ILE A 675 21.91 4.20 -6.07
N SER A 676 21.04 5.19 -5.88
CA SER A 676 20.05 5.63 -6.86
C SER A 676 20.27 7.12 -7.14
N VAL A 677 20.30 7.48 -8.41
CA VAL A 677 20.34 8.88 -8.86
C VAL A 677 19.18 9.12 -9.81
N GLU A 678 18.43 10.17 -9.55
CA GLU A 678 17.22 10.52 -10.26
C GLU A 678 17.27 11.97 -10.73
N LEU A 679 16.95 12.17 -12.00
CA LEU A 679 16.82 13.49 -12.63
C LEU A 679 15.41 13.57 -13.24
N PHE A 680 14.64 14.57 -12.86
CA PHE A 680 13.32 14.82 -13.43
C PHE A 680 13.20 16.27 -13.86
N HIS A 681 12.63 16.47 -15.03
CA HIS A 681 12.22 17.76 -15.56
C HIS A 681 10.72 17.73 -15.83
N ASN A 682 9.98 18.61 -15.17
CA ASN A 682 8.56 18.82 -15.42
C ASN A 682 8.36 20.20 -16.02
N ASN A 683 7.71 20.29 -17.17
CA ASN A 683 7.45 21.54 -17.88
C ASN A 683 5.94 21.71 -18.11
N PHE A 684 5.36 22.78 -17.60
CA PHE A 684 3.96 23.09 -17.81
C PHE A 684 3.75 23.78 -19.15
N GLN A 685 2.87 23.20 -19.95
CA GLN A 685 2.33 23.86 -21.14
C GLN A 685 1.24 24.87 -20.78
N ASN A 686 0.47 24.53 -19.73
CA ASN A 686 -0.47 25.40 -19.06
C ASN A 686 -0.55 25.00 -17.58
N GLN A 687 -0.71 25.99 -16.72
CA GLN A 687 -0.88 25.85 -15.28
C GLN A 687 -1.86 26.89 -14.77
N VAL A 688 -2.65 26.54 -13.80
CA VAL A 688 -3.40 27.51 -13.00
C VAL A 688 -2.45 28.06 -11.94
N VAL A 689 -1.99 29.29 -12.14
CA VAL A 689 -1.11 29.96 -11.19
C VAL A 689 -1.92 30.47 -10.02
N VAL A 690 -1.48 30.10 -8.81
CA VAL A 690 -2.00 30.68 -7.56
C VAL A 690 -0.99 31.71 -7.09
N ASP A 691 -1.32 32.98 -7.27
CA ASP A 691 -0.41 34.07 -7.04
C ASP A 691 -0.66 34.76 -5.70
N TYR A 692 0.27 34.60 -4.79
CA TYR A 692 0.30 35.19 -3.45
C TYR A 692 1.32 36.34 -3.32
N GLU A 693 1.92 36.81 -4.41
CA GLU A 693 3.01 37.80 -4.37
C GLU A 693 2.54 39.18 -3.89
N ASN A 694 1.25 39.46 -4.01
CA ASN A 694 0.64 40.60 -3.34
C ASN A 694 0.06 40.17 -1.98
N PRO A 695 0.49 40.74 -0.83
CA PRO A 695 0.02 40.31 0.48
C PRO A 695 -1.44 40.66 0.80
N ARG A 696 -2.15 41.39 -0.09
CA ARG A 696 -3.56 41.81 0.06
C ARG A 696 -4.52 40.99 -0.78
N THR A 697 -3.98 40.32 -1.81
CA THR A 697 -4.80 39.60 -2.78
C THR A 697 -4.25 38.22 -3.03
N VAL A 698 -5.12 37.35 -3.53
CA VAL A 698 -4.76 36.12 -4.20
C VAL A 698 -5.37 36.12 -5.59
N SER A 699 -4.60 35.80 -6.60
CA SER A 699 -5.04 35.74 -7.99
C SER A 699 -4.94 34.33 -8.52
N PHE A 700 -5.92 33.94 -9.35
CA PHE A 700 -5.95 32.68 -10.08
C PHE A 700 -6.04 32.98 -11.58
N TYR A 701 -5.05 32.53 -12.34
CA TYR A 701 -5.01 32.76 -13.78
C TYR A 701 -4.24 31.65 -14.50
N ASN A 702 -4.50 31.47 -15.79
CA ASN A 702 -3.71 30.57 -16.61
C ASN A 702 -2.32 31.12 -16.87
N LEU A 703 -1.31 30.27 -16.85
CA LEU A 703 0.09 30.61 -17.07
C LEU A 703 0.30 31.36 -18.39
N ALA A 704 0.82 32.58 -18.32
CA ALA A 704 1.17 33.39 -19.49
C ALA A 704 2.66 33.30 -19.91
N GLY A 705 3.44 32.45 -19.27
CA GLY A 705 4.89 32.33 -19.49
C GLY A 705 5.37 30.90 -19.32
N LYS A 706 6.40 30.70 -18.51
CA LYS A 706 7.03 29.41 -18.24
C LYS A 706 6.86 29.02 -16.79
N SER A 707 6.52 27.76 -16.57
CA SER A 707 6.58 27.13 -15.27
C SER A 707 7.22 25.74 -15.40
N PHE A 708 8.20 25.46 -14.53
CA PHE A 708 8.91 24.20 -14.58
C PHE A 708 9.43 23.78 -13.20
N SER A 709 9.72 22.50 -13.08
CA SER A 709 10.43 21.92 -11.95
C SER A 709 11.57 21.03 -12.43
N ASN A 710 12.79 21.32 -11.96
CA ASN A 710 13.95 20.43 -12.08
C ASN A 710 14.23 19.81 -10.73
N SER A 711 14.30 18.49 -10.67
CA SER A 711 14.59 17.72 -9.46
C SER A 711 15.78 16.79 -9.70
N LEU A 712 16.79 16.90 -8.84
CA LEU A 712 17.87 15.93 -8.70
C LEU A 712 17.75 15.29 -7.32
N GLN A 713 17.74 13.96 -7.25
CA GLN A 713 17.85 13.22 -5.99
C GLN A 713 18.94 12.17 -6.12
N ALA A 714 19.81 12.09 -5.12
CA ALA A 714 20.75 11.00 -4.93
C ALA A 714 20.44 10.32 -3.60
N GLU A 715 20.32 9.00 -3.62
CA GLU A 715 20.02 8.19 -2.44
C GLU A 715 21.02 7.04 -2.34
N TRP A 716 21.50 6.78 -1.14
CA TRP A 716 22.37 5.69 -0.81
C TRP A 716 21.76 4.85 0.29
N GLN A 717 21.50 3.56 0.00
CA GLN A 717 21.07 2.55 0.94
C GLN A 717 22.23 1.57 1.21
N PHE A 718 22.51 1.28 2.46
CA PHE A 718 23.55 0.33 2.82
C PHE A 718 23.33 -0.30 4.20
N MET A 719 24.01 -1.40 4.45
CA MET A 719 23.97 -2.10 5.74
C MET A 719 25.34 -1.98 6.42
N PRO A 720 25.60 -0.96 7.28
CA PRO A 720 26.90 -0.78 7.92
C PRO A 720 27.24 -1.90 8.89
N ALA A 721 26.23 -2.53 9.52
CA ALA A 721 26.37 -3.65 10.45
C ALA A 721 25.23 -4.66 10.24
N PRO A 722 25.34 -5.92 10.76
CA PRO A 722 24.21 -6.83 10.79
C PRO A 722 23.01 -6.19 11.48
N HIS A 723 21.84 -6.31 10.87
CA HIS A 723 20.58 -5.75 11.37
C HIS A 723 20.46 -4.21 11.40
N LEU A 724 21.49 -3.48 10.97
CA LEU A 724 21.47 -2.03 10.84
C LEU A 724 21.29 -1.66 9.37
N GLU A 725 20.15 -1.06 9.06
CA GLU A 725 19.84 -0.48 7.76
C GLU A 725 20.09 1.03 7.83
N ALA A 726 20.84 1.59 6.89
CA ALA A 726 21.08 3.01 6.77
C ALA A 726 20.64 3.49 5.39
N ARG A 727 19.96 4.62 5.35
CA ARG A 727 19.54 5.30 4.13
C ARG A 727 19.86 6.78 4.25
N MET A 728 20.53 7.32 3.26
CA MET A 728 20.88 8.73 3.15
C MET A 728 20.42 9.25 1.81
N ALA A 729 19.83 10.43 1.78
CA ALA A 729 19.45 11.06 0.53
C ALA A 729 19.73 12.57 0.56
N TYR A 730 20.06 13.08 -0.61
CA TYR A 730 20.13 14.51 -0.87
C TYR A 730 19.27 14.85 -2.07
N ARG A 731 18.51 15.94 -1.96
CA ARG A 731 17.66 16.43 -3.03
C ARG A 731 17.90 17.93 -3.30
N LEU A 732 17.97 18.25 -4.58
CA LEU A 732 18.04 19.60 -5.11
C LEU A 732 16.83 19.87 -5.98
N LEU A 733 16.12 20.97 -5.72
CA LEU A 733 14.94 21.40 -6.45
C LEU A 733 15.17 22.81 -7.03
N ASP A 734 14.86 22.99 -8.33
CA ASP A 734 14.76 24.31 -8.98
C ASP A 734 13.38 24.43 -9.61
N VAL A 735 12.43 25.02 -8.87
CA VAL A 735 11.03 25.17 -9.28
C VAL A 735 10.76 26.66 -9.49
N LYS A 736 10.40 27.05 -10.71
CA LYS A 736 10.13 28.44 -11.08
C LYS A 736 8.85 28.56 -11.86
N THR A 737 8.16 29.66 -11.64
CA THR A 737 6.93 30.04 -12.33
C THR A 737 6.99 31.51 -12.71
N ASP A 738 6.49 31.84 -13.88
CA ASP A 738 6.28 33.22 -14.31
C ASP A 738 4.98 33.72 -13.67
N PHE A 739 5.12 34.49 -12.58
CA PHE A 739 4.05 35.24 -11.94
C PHE A 739 3.84 36.58 -12.67
N GLU A 740 2.76 37.29 -12.35
CA GLU A 740 2.56 38.67 -12.89
C GLU A 740 3.73 39.59 -12.53
N SER A 741 4.35 39.41 -11.37
CA SER A 741 5.53 40.12 -10.90
C SER A 741 6.84 39.70 -11.56
N GLY A 742 6.81 38.66 -12.43
CA GLY A 742 8.00 38.12 -13.12
C GLY A 742 8.33 36.69 -12.70
N ARG A 743 9.46 36.17 -13.21
CA ARG A 743 9.90 34.80 -12.92
C ARG A 743 10.49 34.65 -11.53
N LEU A 744 9.81 33.94 -10.65
CA LEU A 744 10.23 33.69 -9.29
C LEU A 744 10.33 32.18 -9.00
N SER A 745 11.12 31.83 -8.00
CA SER A 745 11.11 30.49 -7.44
C SER A 745 9.78 30.25 -6.73
N LYS A 746 9.24 29.00 -6.82
CA LYS A 746 7.99 28.65 -6.13
C LYS A 746 8.13 28.95 -4.65
N PRO A 747 7.19 29.69 -4.03
CA PRO A 747 7.26 30.03 -2.62
C PRO A 747 7.09 28.77 -1.75
N LEU A 748 7.56 28.86 -0.50
CA LEU A 748 7.45 27.83 0.54
C LEU A 748 8.06 26.45 0.17
N THR A 749 8.91 26.43 -0.87
CA THR A 749 9.59 25.23 -1.37
C THR A 749 11.08 25.30 -1.11
N ALA A 750 11.65 24.36 -0.34
CA ALA A 750 13.07 24.33 -0.05
C ALA A 750 13.87 23.85 -1.29
N LYS A 751 14.93 24.59 -1.64
CA LYS A 751 15.80 24.22 -2.73
C LYS A 751 16.66 23.00 -2.41
N HIS A 752 17.12 22.88 -1.18
CA HIS A 752 18.00 21.82 -0.70
C HIS A 752 17.33 21.03 0.41
N ARG A 753 17.45 19.72 0.35
CA ARG A 753 16.98 18.83 1.41
C ARG A 753 17.93 17.66 1.62
N GLY A 754 18.27 17.40 2.88
CA GLY A 754 19.03 16.23 3.33
C GLY A 754 18.12 15.31 4.15
N PHE A 755 18.34 14.02 4.02
CA PHE A 755 17.59 12.99 4.72
C PHE A 755 18.52 11.87 5.15
N MET A 756 18.33 11.35 6.36
CA MET A 756 18.97 10.13 6.86
C MET A 756 17.98 9.33 7.70
N ASN A 757 17.91 8.03 7.45
CA ASN A 757 17.16 7.09 8.28
C ASN A 757 18.07 5.93 8.69
N LEU A 758 18.02 5.56 9.96
CA LEU A 758 18.73 4.42 10.54
C LEU A 758 17.71 3.49 11.20
N GLY A 759 17.71 2.22 10.83
CA GLY A 759 16.83 1.20 11.41
C GLY A 759 17.66 0.04 11.95
N TYR A 760 17.60 -0.24 13.25
CA TYR A 760 18.32 -1.34 13.90
C TYR A 760 17.31 -2.29 14.56
N ASN A 761 17.23 -3.52 14.03
CA ASN A 761 16.25 -4.50 14.46
C ASN A 761 16.91 -5.78 14.94
N LEU A 762 16.78 -6.10 16.22
CA LEU A 762 17.38 -7.27 16.84
C LEU A 762 16.46 -8.51 16.77
N HIS A 763 17.04 -9.70 16.70
CA HIS A 763 16.29 -10.97 16.78
C HIS A 763 15.50 -11.11 18.09
N SER A 764 16.01 -10.50 19.16
CA SER A 764 15.33 -10.43 20.48
C SER A 764 14.04 -9.63 20.49
N GLY A 765 13.64 -9.04 19.34
CA GLY A 765 12.41 -8.26 19.20
C GLY A 765 12.54 -6.78 19.54
N TRP A 766 13.73 -6.25 19.80
CA TRP A 766 13.97 -4.82 19.91
C TRP A 766 14.13 -4.19 18.52
N GLY A 767 13.49 -3.03 18.32
CA GLY A 767 13.65 -2.16 17.16
C GLY A 767 14.04 -0.76 17.61
N PHE A 768 14.97 -0.12 16.90
CA PHE A 768 15.42 1.25 17.09
C PHE A 768 15.41 1.93 15.74
N ASP A 769 14.66 3.01 15.61
CA ASP A 769 14.53 3.77 14.39
C ASP A 769 14.89 5.23 14.67
N TYR A 770 15.64 5.85 13.75
CA TYR A 770 16.05 7.24 13.84
C TYR A 770 15.96 7.88 12.46
N THR A 771 15.34 9.04 12.37
CA THR A 771 15.23 9.83 11.14
C THR A 771 15.70 11.25 11.38
N LEU A 772 16.55 11.75 10.50
CA LEU A 772 17.04 13.12 10.44
C LEU A 772 16.58 13.77 9.13
N ASN A 773 15.95 14.92 9.21
CA ASN A 773 15.61 15.76 8.06
C ASN A 773 16.30 17.12 8.19
N ILE A 774 16.99 17.53 7.12
CA ILE A 774 17.60 18.84 6.98
C ILE A 774 16.83 19.56 5.88
N VAL A 775 16.20 20.68 6.17
CA VAL A 775 15.42 21.48 5.24
C VAL A 775 16.07 22.83 5.05
N GLY A 776 16.43 23.17 3.82
CA GLY A 776 17.04 24.45 3.46
C GLY A 776 16.06 25.61 3.56
N ASP A 777 16.58 26.81 3.34
CA ASP A 777 15.76 28.03 3.28
C ASP A 777 14.71 27.96 2.16
N LYS A 778 13.58 28.62 2.39
CA LYS A 778 12.46 28.70 1.45
C LYS A 778 12.21 30.18 1.12
N ARG A 779 11.94 30.50 -0.15
CA ARG A 779 11.46 31.81 -0.51
C ARG A 779 10.05 32.02 0.08
N LEU A 780 9.80 33.19 0.64
CA LEU A 780 8.48 33.61 1.11
C LEU A 780 7.87 34.59 0.10
N PRO A 781 6.54 34.59 -0.07
CA PRO A 781 5.87 35.67 -0.82
C PRO A 781 6.16 37.02 -0.20
N SER A 782 6.18 38.07 -1.02
CA SER A 782 6.51 39.41 -0.53
C SER A 782 5.43 39.94 0.44
N THR A 783 5.90 40.47 1.57
CA THR A 783 5.07 41.21 2.52
C THR A 783 5.54 42.65 2.68
N ALA A 784 6.38 43.15 1.79
CA ALA A 784 7.06 44.45 1.91
C ALA A 784 6.11 45.66 1.96
N ILE A 785 4.90 45.55 1.41
CA ILE A 785 3.87 46.60 1.46
C ILE A 785 3.05 46.58 2.76
N ASN A 786 3.24 45.62 3.63
CA ASN A 786 2.61 45.59 4.96
C ASN A 786 3.31 46.56 5.90
N PRO A 787 2.66 46.98 6.99
CA PRO A 787 3.34 47.64 8.12
C PRO A 787 4.52 46.82 8.60
N ILE A 788 5.56 47.48 9.09
CA ILE A 788 6.83 46.83 9.51
C ILE A 788 6.58 45.68 10.48
N ALA A 789 5.60 45.80 11.38
CA ALA A 789 5.23 44.76 12.34
C ALA A 789 4.73 43.46 11.68
N TYR A 790 4.26 43.51 10.46
CA TYR A 790 3.70 42.38 9.70
C TYR A 790 4.51 42.03 8.44
N GLN A 791 5.78 42.46 8.39
CA GLN A 791 6.70 42.12 7.32
C GLN A 791 7.48 40.86 7.66
N LEU A 792 7.61 39.95 6.68
CA LEU A 792 8.44 38.76 6.74
C LEU A 792 9.74 38.97 5.92
N PRO A 793 10.82 38.28 6.27
CA PRO A 793 12.02 38.24 5.44
C PRO A 793 11.70 37.58 4.08
N GLU A 794 12.53 37.84 3.07
CA GLU A 794 12.40 37.23 1.75
C GLU A 794 12.54 35.69 1.78
N LYS A 795 13.26 35.19 2.77
CA LYS A 795 13.53 33.75 2.95
C LYS A 795 13.34 33.33 4.39
N SER A 796 12.88 32.11 4.56
CA SER A 796 12.85 31.45 5.86
C SER A 796 14.22 31.02 6.35
N ASN A 797 14.32 30.66 7.61
CA ASN A 797 15.49 29.95 8.12
C ASN A 797 15.51 28.49 7.62
N ALA A 798 16.71 27.93 7.44
CA ALA A 798 16.90 26.49 7.33
C ALA A 798 16.72 25.83 8.71
N TYR A 799 16.26 24.59 8.74
CA TYR A 799 16.03 23.88 9.99
C TYR A 799 16.29 22.37 9.90
N VAL A 800 16.38 21.75 11.05
CA VAL A 800 16.62 20.33 11.22
C VAL A 800 15.55 19.75 12.13
N THR A 801 14.95 18.63 11.74
CA THR A 801 14.08 17.82 12.60
C THR A 801 14.66 16.42 12.79
N MET A 802 14.47 15.86 13.96
CA MET A 802 14.90 14.52 14.33
C MET A 802 13.74 13.76 14.93
N ASN A 803 13.51 12.53 14.46
CA ASN A 803 12.51 11.62 15.01
C ASN A 803 13.21 10.33 15.45
N ALA A 804 12.75 9.72 16.55
CA ALA A 804 13.28 8.45 17.03
C ALA A 804 12.17 7.59 17.63
N GLN A 805 12.26 6.28 17.43
CA GLN A 805 11.36 5.30 18.02
C GLN A 805 12.13 4.09 18.56
N ILE A 806 11.68 3.58 19.68
CA ILE A 806 12.10 2.31 20.25
C ILE A 806 10.86 1.42 20.31
N SER A 807 10.97 0.21 19.82
CA SER A 807 9.91 -0.79 19.86
C SER A 807 10.39 -2.10 20.45
N LYS A 808 9.47 -2.85 21.07
CA LYS A 808 9.71 -4.17 21.61
C LYS A 808 8.56 -5.10 21.31
N SER A 809 8.87 -6.21 20.63
CA SER A 809 7.94 -7.30 20.37
C SER A 809 8.06 -8.37 21.46
N PHE A 810 6.91 -8.87 21.92
CA PHE A 810 6.77 -9.88 22.96
C PHE A 810 6.03 -11.14 22.43
N GLY A 811 6.20 -12.25 23.15
CA GLY A 811 5.60 -13.54 22.82
C GLY A 811 6.44 -14.36 21.85
N LYS A 812 6.22 -15.69 21.80
CA LYS A 812 6.92 -16.58 20.87
C LYS A 812 6.65 -16.22 19.40
N ASN A 813 5.42 -15.80 19.10
CA ASN A 813 4.99 -15.41 17.76
C ASN A 813 5.10 -13.89 17.52
N LYS A 814 5.68 -13.14 18.47
CA LYS A 814 5.81 -11.67 18.40
C LYS A 814 4.47 -10.99 18.11
N ASN A 815 3.43 -11.39 18.83
CA ASN A 815 2.06 -10.87 18.60
C ASN A 815 1.72 -9.60 19.38
N PHE A 816 2.57 -9.16 20.26
CA PHE A 816 2.34 -7.97 21.06
C PHE A 816 3.56 -7.05 21.00
N ASP A 817 3.35 -5.82 20.55
CA ASP A 817 4.39 -4.80 20.46
C ASP A 817 4.06 -3.63 21.38
N ILE A 818 5.08 -3.10 22.03
CA ILE A 818 5.04 -1.78 22.68
C ILE A 818 6.04 -0.90 21.94
N TYR A 819 5.65 0.34 21.69
CA TYR A 819 6.55 1.33 21.09
C TYR A 819 6.43 2.67 21.79
N ILE A 820 7.57 3.37 21.88
CA ILE A 820 7.71 4.71 22.43
C ILE A 820 8.59 5.49 21.47
N GLY A 821 8.23 6.74 21.20
CA GLY A 821 9.02 7.57 20.32
C GLY A 821 8.88 9.06 20.60
N GLY A 822 9.62 9.81 19.82
CA GLY A 822 9.55 11.25 19.83
C GLY A 822 9.76 11.80 18.44
N GLU A 823 8.96 12.78 18.10
CA GLU A 823 9.05 13.56 16.86
C GLU A 823 9.56 14.95 17.15
N ASN A 824 10.24 15.52 16.15
CA ASN A 824 10.84 16.84 16.25
C ASN A 824 11.66 17.03 17.54
N LEU A 825 12.55 16.07 17.83
CA LEU A 825 13.38 16.07 19.05
C LEU A 825 14.27 17.30 19.17
N THR A 826 14.55 18.00 18.04
CA THR A 826 15.24 19.28 18.00
C THR A 826 14.42 20.42 18.61
N ASN A 827 13.11 20.21 18.81
CA ASN A 827 12.16 21.21 19.32
C ASN A 827 12.13 22.48 18.45
N TYR A 828 12.35 22.35 17.15
CA TYR A 828 12.29 23.48 16.22
C TYR A 828 10.85 23.69 15.76
N PHE A 829 10.35 24.92 15.80
CA PHE A 829 9.06 25.31 15.25
C PHE A 829 9.10 26.76 14.76
N GLN A 830 8.20 27.10 13.85
CA GLN A 830 8.03 28.47 13.36
C GLN A 830 7.33 29.29 14.45
N LYS A 831 8.01 30.36 14.91
CA LYS A 831 7.49 31.16 16.02
C LYS A 831 6.27 32.00 15.64
N ASP A 832 6.27 32.54 14.42
CA ASP A 832 5.21 33.44 13.92
C ASP A 832 4.56 32.83 12.67
N PRO A 833 3.75 31.76 12.84
CA PRO A 833 3.12 31.09 11.70
C PRO A 833 1.89 31.85 11.16
N ILE A 834 1.36 32.80 11.90
CA ILE A 834 0.16 33.60 11.58
C ILE A 834 0.55 35.07 11.63
N LEU A 835 0.34 35.78 10.51
CA LEU A 835 0.53 37.21 10.46
C LEU A 835 -0.67 37.94 11.08
N ALA A 836 -0.41 39.02 11.82
CA ALA A 836 -1.41 39.85 12.50
C ALA A 836 -2.41 39.01 13.32
N PHE A 837 -1.89 38.04 14.08
CA PHE A 837 -2.71 37.17 14.94
C PHE A 837 -3.45 37.94 16.05
N ASP A 838 -2.96 39.13 16.38
CA ASP A 838 -3.55 40.09 17.32
C ASP A 838 -4.80 40.79 16.78
N ASP A 839 -4.99 40.82 15.46
CA ASP A 839 -6.18 41.38 14.78
C ASP A 839 -6.67 40.43 13.70
N PRO A 840 -7.31 39.30 14.05
CA PRO A 840 -7.64 38.22 13.08
C PRO A 840 -8.78 38.59 12.14
N PHE A 841 -9.50 39.66 12.37
CA PHE A 841 -10.52 40.22 11.47
C PHE A 841 -10.04 41.45 10.69
N GLY A 842 -8.82 41.92 10.99
CA GLY A 842 -8.17 43.03 10.35
C GLY A 842 -7.57 42.67 8.99
N SER A 843 -7.11 43.75 8.32
CA SER A 843 -6.68 43.64 6.93
C SER A 843 -5.38 42.85 6.71
N TYR A 844 -4.58 42.49 7.73
CA TYR A 844 -3.25 41.91 7.61
C TYR A 844 -3.18 40.46 8.07
N PHE A 845 -4.29 39.92 8.53
CA PHE A 845 -4.35 38.54 8.99
C PHE A 845 -4.09 37.53 7.87
N ASP A 846 -3.14 36.63 8.07
CA ASP A 846 -2.81 35.59 7.08
C ASP A 846 -2.18 34.36 7.74
N THR A 847 -2.74 33.19 7.47
CA THR A 847 -2.30 31.89 7.99
C THR A 847 -1.49 31.08 6.98
N ASN A 848 -1.29 31.60 5.75
CA ASN A 848 -0.68 30.85 4.64
C ASN A 848 0.85 30.97 4.60
N MET A 849 1.48 31.74 5.48
CA MET A 849 2.91 31.96 5.50
C MET A 849 3.67 30.88 6.30
N LEU A 850 3.23 29.64 6.19
CA LEU A 850 3.78 28.51 6.92
C LEU A 850 4.94 27.86 6.16
N TRP A 851 6.15 28.00 6.71
CA TRP A 851 7.36 27.44 6.12
C TRP A 851 8.08 26.39 6.99
N GLY A 852 7.78 26.31 8.28
CA GLY A 852 8.38 25.42 9.24
C GLY A 852 7.35 24.54 9.98
N PRO A 853 7.79 23.67 10.88
CA PRO A 853 6.88 22.93 11.74
C PRO A 853 6.05 23.89 12.63
N LEU A 854 4.77 23.58 12.83
CA LEU A 854 3.87 24.32 13.73
C LEU A 854 4.13 23.94 15.19
N THR A 855 4.40 22.65 15.42
CA THR A 855 4.55 22.09 16.77
C THR A 855 6.01 21.82 17.09
N GLY A 856 6.39 21.99 18.36
CA GLY A 856 7.68 21.60 18.88
C GLY A 856 7.77 20.08 19.08
N ARG A 857 8.60 19.70 20.07
CA ARG A 857 8.86 18.30 20.39
C ARG A 857 7.60 17.59 20.88
N MET A 858 7.33 16.41 20.28
CA MET A 858 6.23 15.53 20.65
C MET A 858 6.75 14.16 21.08
N PHE A 859 6.19 13.62 22.17
CA PHE A 859 6.44 12.25 22.59
C PHE A 859 5.18 11.42 22.49
N TYR A 860 5.32 10.16 22.07
CA TYR A 860 4.21 9.25 21.91
C TYR A 860 4.55 7.85 22.42
N THR A 861 3.49 7.10 22.67
CA THR A 861 3.55 5.67 22.98
C THR A 861 2.39 4.95 22.35
N GLY A 862 2.54 3.65 22.15
CA GLY A 862 1.43 2.83 21.70
C GLY A 862 1.69 1.35 21.87
N ILE A 863 0.61 0.60 21.66
CA ILE A 863 0.60 -0.85 21.70
C ILE A 863 0.02 -1.40 20.42
N ARG A 864 0.54 -2.52 19.95
CA ARG A 864 -0.01 -3.30 18.83
C ARG A 864 -0.22 -4.74 19.29
N TYR A 865 -1.36 -5.29 18.95
CA TYR A 865 -1.66 -6.70 19.19
C TYR A 865 -2.22 -7.33 17.92
N HIS A 866 -1.70 -8.50 17.55
CA HIS A 866 -2.18 -9.21 16.39
C HIS A 866 -2.25 -10.72 16.62
N ILE A 867 -3.22 -11.36 16.02
CA ILE A 867 -3.36 -12.82 15.94
C ILE A 867 -3.01 -13.22 14.52
N LYS A 868 -1.98 -14.07 14.37
CA LYS A 868 -1.54 -14.61 13.08
C LYS A 868 -2.29 -15.87 12.70
#